data_717ba8bc299b47dba74cde55d64d1c56
#
_entry.id   717ba8bc299b47dba74cde55d64d1c56
#
_cell.length_a   1.000
_cell.length_b   1.000
_cell.length_c   1.000
_cell.angle_alpha   90.00
_cell.angle_beta   90.00
_cell.angle_gamma   90.00
#
_symmetry.space_group_name_H-M   'P 1'
#
loop_
_entity.id
_entity.type
_entity.pdbx_description
1 polymer ?
#
loop_
_entity_poly.entity_id
_entity_poly.type
_entity_poly.pdbx_seq_one_letter_code
_entity_poly.pdbx_strand_id
1 'polypeptide(L)'
;VRHRHLSTLALALGIAVLLDVLRVWLPSVITLFGRAAETPAELLGAFALGWFLLALAAPTLVRRAGSGPVGLVAAGVLAAARLALTAQPGGPAQLWLACAGLLAGLVWLAAVAASVPRPAAGLALGLAGNAVGHALLGTEDLVWRGGALGWSLSALLVAAFLAASTVARRRRPAASAGVGDGDAAPHMRTPGRRAWLLCGPALLLASQVALAPALWNAAAGTGSPDFPGLARPGNGVLPGAFAVLLFLATALFRAPLRLARVVWPLALLAGSVLFVTGRLVPAYLLTAAGLGGCLALADSAAADERPAGDVRAGARRGRAAALGMLVFAVATVAYYAAYDLGYPNGWAPVATALLVALVAVGASLRSVPAVPGATSSAPVLPTLVRVAALGGLTALAGLAATLHVPPTNARAATAPAAVRVAAYNIRMGFGLDGRLDLDAVARELHGSDVILLSEVDRGWWLNGGHDTLALLAGRLGMPYVFAPAADPVWGDAVLSRFPARSGQTRRLTAHGAPTGAQALGVTLDLGGRELAVVATHLQPPPGRDPVEQAREVAEFARRYANGRPLVVGGDLNTEPDDPAFAEFTGAGLVDALAPARPLRTSPADDPRTQIDHVFVSPGLTAAEVRAPRTGASDHLPVTLTVTLP
;
A
#
# COMPACT_ATOMS: atom_id res chain seq x y z
N VAL A 1 -16.04 -32.70 -7.18
CA VAL A 1 -16.22 -31.32 -7.73
C VAL A 1 -16.56 -30.35 -6.60
N ARG A 2 -17.64 -30.55 -5.82
CA ARG A 2 -18.07 -29.61 -4.74
C ARG A 2 -17.02 -29.33 -3.67
N HIS A 3 -16.16 -30.30 -3.32
CA HIS A 3 -15.09 -30.13 -2.33
C HIS A 3 -14.01 -29.14 -2.78
N ARG A 4 -13.63 -29.17 -4.05
CA ARG A 4 -12.57 -28.29 -4.61
C ARG A 4 -12.99 -26.82 -4.59
N HIS A 5 -14.28 -26.52 -4.83
CA HIS A 5 -14.80 -25.14 -4.78
C HIS A 5 -14.76 -24.55 -3.38
N LEU A 6 -15.11 -25.36 -2.35
CA LEU A 6 -15.08 -24.92 -0.95
C LEU A 6 -13.65 -24.63 -0.48
N SER A 7 -12.68 -25.44 -0.88
CA SER A 7 -11.26 -25.19 -0.56
C SER A 7 -10.73 -23.94 -1.27
N THR A 8 -11.18 -23.67 -2.51
CA THR A 8 -10.85 -22.43 -3.23
C THR A 8 -11.45 -21.21 -2.55
N LEU A 9 -12.72 -21.29 -2.13
CA LEU A 9 -13.40 -20.20 -1.40
C LEU A 9 -12.74 -19.93 -0.04
N ALA A 10 -12.44 -21.00 0.73
CA ALA A 10 -11.75 -20.88 2.01
C ALA A 10 -10.37 -20.23 1.85
N LEU A 11 -9.62 -20.58 0.80
CA LEU A 11 -8.34 -19.94 0.49
C LEU A 11 -8.53 -18.47 0.13
N ALA A 12 -9.49 -18.13 -0.72
CA ALA A 12 -9.76 -16.76 -1.14
C ALA A 12 -10.13 -15.86 0.05
N LEU A 13 -11.06 -16.29 0.90
CA LEU A 13 -11.47 -15.56 2.09
C LEU A 13 -10.32 -15.42 3.11
N GLY A 14 -9.54 -16.49 3.31
CA GLY A 14 -8.41 -16.43 4.23
C GLY A 14 -7.27 -15.52 3.74
N ILE A 15 -7.03 -15.43 2.42
CA ILE A 15 -6.11 -14.44 1.84
C ILE A 15 -6.63 -13.02 2.10
N ALA A 16 -7.93 -12.77 1.95
CA ALA A 16 -8.50 -11.46 2.24
C ALA A 16 -8.33 -11.07 3.72
N VAL A 17 -8.62 -12.00 4.65
CA VAL A 17 -8.43 -11.76 6.10
C VAL A 17 -6.95 -11.55 6.46
N LEU A 18 -6.03 -12.30 5.85
CA LEU A 18 -4.58 -12.14 6.05
C LEU A 18 -4.10 -10.78 5.53
N LEU A 19 -4.59 -10.34 4.37
CA LEU A 19 -4.28 -9.00 3.83
C LEU A 19 -4.77 -7.89 4.75
N ASP A 20 -5.97 -8.00 5.30
CA ASP A 20 -6.48 -7.05 6.28
C ASP A 20 -5.57 -6.94 7.52
N VAL A 21 -5.04 -8.07 8.02
CA VAL A 21 -4.08 -8.08 9.13
C VAL A 21 -2.74 -7.46 8.70
N LEU A 22 -2.25 -7.76 7.50
CA LEU A 22 -1.01 -7.16 6.97
C LEU A 22 -1.12 -5.64 6.84
N ARG A 23 -2.28 -5.11 6.44
CA ARG A 23 -2.53 -3.65 6.33
C ARG A 23 -2.52 -2.92 7.69
N VAL A 24 -2.66 -3.64 8.80
CA VAL A 24 -2.47 -3.08 10.15
C VAL A 24 -1.05 -3.36 10.64
N TRP A 25 -0.52 -4.55 10.37
CA TRP A 25 0.79 -4.95 10.86
C TRP A 25 1.92 -4.13 10.26
N LEU A 26 1.90 -3.91 8.92
CA LEU A 26 2.95 -3.14 8.23
C LEU A 26 3.11 -1.72 8.81
N PRO A 27 2.05 -0.88 8.87
CA PRO A 27 2.21 0.45 9.48
C PRO A 27 2.52 0.39 10.97
N SER A 28 2.02 -0.62 11.71
CA SER A 28 2.34 -0.77 13.14
C SER A 28 3.83 -1.07 13.39
N VAL A 29 4.52 -1.73 12.47
CA VAL A 29 5.98 -1.91 12.56
C VAL A 29 6.69 -0.56 12.49
N ILE A 30 6.27 0.33 11.61
CA ILE A 30 6.89 1.65 11.43
C ILE A 30 6.49 2.61 12.55
N THR A 31 5.20 2.73 12.83
CA THR A 31 4.67 3.77 13.71
C THR A 31 4.78 3.44 15.20
N LEU A 32 4.67 2.15 15.57
CA LEU A 32 4.66 1.72 16.96
C LEU A 32 5.97 1.08 17.41
N PHE A 33 6.57 0.20 16.59
CA PHE A 33 7.88 -0.36 16.91
C PHE A 33 9.00 0.61 16.52
N GLY A 34 8.89 1.25 15.35
CA GLY A 34 9.87 2.17 14.78
C GLY A 34 9.93 3.54 15.46
N ARG A 35 8.87 3.98 16.11
CA ARG A 35 8.76 5.29 16.78
C ARG A 35 9.34 6.43 15.95
N ALA A 36 8.79 6.63 14.75
CA ALA A 36 9.17 7.77 13.91
C ALA A 36 10.70 7.96 13.77
N ALA A 37 11.38 6.94 13.23
CA ALA A 37 12.82 6.94 12.98
C ALA A 37 13.75 6.90 14.23
N GLU A 38 13.22 6.78 15.44
CA GLU A 38 14.06 6.54 16.64
C GLU A 38 14.70 5.13 16.65
N THR A 39 14.08 4.16 15.95
CA THR A 39 14.58 2.78 15.90
C THR A 39 15.39 2.56 14.63
N PRO A 40 16.63 2.04 14.73
CA PRO A 40 17.46 1.74 13.57
C PRO A 40 16.76 0.81 12.55
N ALA A 41 16.95 1.07 11.27
CA ALA A 41 16.32 0.31 10.17
C ALA A 41 16.62 -1.19 10.24
N GLU A 42 17.81 -1.57 10.74
CA GLU A 42 18.22 -2.97 10.93
C GLU A 42 17.36 -3.68 11.97
N LEU A 43 17.00 -2.99 13.06
CA LEU A 43 16.11 -3.55 14.08
C LEU A 43 14.67 -3.66 13.57
N LEU A 44 14.20 -2.68 12.82
CA LEU A 44 12.91 -2.76 12.13
C LEU A 44 12.85 -3.95 11.19
N GLY A 45 13.88 -4.10 10.35
CA GLY A 45 14.02 -5.24 9.44
C GLY A 45 14.09 -6.57 10.18
N ALA A 46 14.89 -6.66 11.26
CA ALA A 46 15.02 -7.87 12.06
C ALA A 46 13.70 -8.26 12.74
N PHE A 47 12.97 -7.28 13.32
CA PHE A 47 11.66 -7.51 13.91
C PHE A 47 10.66 -8.00 12.86
N ALA A 48 10.60 -7.35 11.70
CA ALA A 48 9.71 -7.73 10.61
C ALA A 48 10.01 -9.15 10.08
N LEU A 49 11.28 -9.43 9.76
CA LEU A 49 11.70 -10.74 9.23
C LEU A 49 11.55 -11.87 10.27
N GLY A 50 11.72 -11.57 11.56
CA GLY A 50 11.62 -12.55 12.64
C GLY A 50 10.31 -13.34 12.63
N TRP A 51 9.18 -12.70 12.36
CA TRP A 51 7.87 -13.35 12.29
C TRP A 51 7.75 -14.34 11.14
N PHE A 52 8.33 -14.03 9.98
CA PHE A 52 8.34 -14.92 8.83
C PHE A 52 9.35 -16.07 8.98
N LEU A 53 10.48 -15.82 9.63
CA LEU A 53 11.44 -16.88 9.99
C LEU A 53 10.82 -17.85 11.00
N LEU A 54 10.12 -17.36 12.01
CA LEU A 54 9.39 -18.19 12.97
C LEU A 54 8.34 -19.07 12.27
N ALA A 55 7.65 -18.53 11.26
CA ALA A 55 6.66 -19.27 10.47
C ALA A 55 7.26 -20.43 9.65
N LEU A 56 8.59 -20.49 9.43
CA LEU A 56 9.24 -21.65 8.79
C LEU A 56 9.12 -22.93 9.61
N ALA A 57 8.78 -22.84 10.90
CA ALA A 57 8.46 -24.00 11.74
C ALA A 57 7.06 -24.57 11.47
N ALA A 58 6.13 -23.79 10.88
CA ALA A 58 4.74 -24.18 10.65
C ALA A 58 4.58 -25.49 9.84
N PRO A 59 5.34 -25.76 8.74
CA PRO A 59 5.24 -27.02 8.03
C PRO A 59 5.62 -28.24 8.86
N THR A 60 6.50 -28.10 9.84
CA THR A 60 6.85 -29.17 10.78
C THR A 60 5.72 -29.41 11.78
N LEU A 61 5.13 -28.34 12.30
CA LEU A 61 3.93 -28.42 13.16
C LEU A 61 2.78 -29.12 12.41
N VAL A 62 2.51 -28.71 11.16
CA VAL A 62 1.47 -29.29 10.30
C VAL A 62 1.74 -30.79 10.04
N ARG A 63 2.99 -31.19 9.88
CA ARG A 63 3.37 -32.61 9.69
C ARG A 63 3.12 -33.44 10.95
N ARG A 64 3.38 -32.89 12.15
CA ARG A 64 3.26 -33.60 13.43
C ARG A 64 1.80 -33.67 13.91
N ALA A 65 1.07 -32.54 13.86
CA ALA A 65 -0.28 -32.41 14.41
C ALA A 65 -1.41 -32.51 13.36
N GLY A 66 -1.06 -32.64 12.07
CA GLY A 66 -2.01 -32.70 10.96
C GLY A 66 -2.47 -31.33 10.43
N SER A 67 -2.67 -31.25 9.13
CA SER A 67 -3.07 -30.00 8.46
C SER A 67 -4.47 -29.53 8.84
N GLY A 68 -5.37 -30.43 9.21
CA GLY A 68 -6.74 -30.10 9.60
C GLY A 68 -6.83 -29.37 10.94
N PRO A 69 -6.38 -29.97 12.06
CA PRO A 69 -6.39 -29.32 13.36
C PRO A 69 -5.59 -28.01 13.38
N VAL A 70 -4.32 -28.05 12.90
CA VAL A 70 -3.46 -26.85 12.86
C VAL A 70 -4.11 -25.74 12.04
N GLY A 71 -4.67 -26.06 10.87
CA GLY A 71 -5.31 -25.09 10.01
C GLY A 71 -6.54 -24.45 10.63
N LEU A 72 -7.38 -25.20 11.39
CA LEU A 72 -8.54 -24.63 12.07
C LEU A 72 -8.18 -23.77 13.27
N VAL A 73 -7.23 -24.20 14.09
CA VAL A 73 -6.76 -23.39 15.24
C VAL A 73 -6.14 -22.10 14.72
N ALA A 74 -5.27 -22.19 13.73
CA ALA A 74 -4.65 -21.00 13.14
C ALA A 74 -5.67 -20.08 12.45
N ALA A 75 -6.70 -20.63 11.78
CA ALA A 75 -7.80 -19.84 11.23
C ALA A 75 -8.60 -19.14 12.33
N GLY A 76 -8.85 -19.81 13.45
CA GLY A 76 -9.55 -19.24 14.61
C GLY A 76 -8.77 -18.07 15.24
N VAL A 77 -7.45 -18.24 15.42
CA VAL A 77 -6.59 -17.18 15.97
C VAL A 77 -6.47 -16.00 15.00
N LEU A 78 -6.29 -16.25 13.69
CA LEU A 78 -6.27 -15.21 12.66
C LEU A 78 -7.58 -14.43 12.65
N ALA A 79 -8.72 -15.14 12.69
CA ALA A 79 -10.06 -14.55 12.72
C ALA A 79 -10.27 -13.68 13.97
N ALA A 80 -9.90 -14.21 15.14
CA ALA A 80 -10.01 -13.49 16.41
C ALA A 80 -9.13 -12.23 16.44
N ALA A 81 -7.87 -12.33 16.00
CA ALA A 81 -6.97 -11.19 15.91
C ALA A 81 -7.52 -10.13 14.96
N ARG A 82 -7.97 -10.53 13.74
CA ARG A 82 -8.57 -9.60 12.78
C ARG A 82 -9.80 -8.89 13.34
N LEU A 83 -10.66 -9.61 14.05
CA LEU A 83 -11.86 -9.02 14.64
C LEU A 83 -11.50 -8.09 15.81
N ALA A 84 -10.54 -8.49 16.67
CA ALA A 84 -10.05 -7.65 17.77
C ALA A 84 -9.42 -6.34 17.28
N LEU A 85 -8.71 -6.35 16.15
CA LEU A 85 -8.15 -5.15 15.54
C LEU A 85 -9.24 -4.14 15.10
N THR A 86 -10.48 -4.58 14.85
CA THR A 86 -11.61 -3.67 14.56
C THR A 86 -11.97 -2.78 15.76
N ALA A 87 -11.57 -3.17 16.99
CA ALA A 87 -11.69 -2.31 18.17
C ALA A 87 -10.70 -1.14 18.16
N GLN A 88 -9.75 -1.10 17.23
CA GLN A 88 -8.73 -0.05 17.11
C GLN A 88 -8.01 0.22 18.44
N PRO A 89 -7.38 -0.80 19.05
CA PRO A 89 -6.85 -0.67 20.40
C PRO A 89 -5.71 0.35 20.51
N GLY A 90 -5.00 0.62 19.40
CA GLY A 90 -3.82 1.48 19.40
C GLY A 90 -2.64 0.92 20.20
N GLY A 91 -1.50 1.57 20.08
CA GLY A 91 -0.30 1.30 20.88
C GLY A 91 0.19 -0.15 20.85
N PRO A 92 0.84 -0.63 21.93
CA PRO A 92 1.39 -1.98 21.99
C PRO A 92 0.34 -3.09 21.77
N ALA A 93 -0.92 -2.88 22.17
CA ALA A 93 -1.96 -3.87 21.99
C ALA A 93 -2.24 -4.12 20.49
N GLN A 94 -2.30 -3.06 19.68
CA GLN A 94 -2.46 -3.15 18.22
C GLN A 94 -1.29 -3.91 17.59
N LEU A 95 -0.04 -3.55 17.94
CA LEU A 95 1.16 -4.19 17.43
C LEU A 95 1.15 -5.71 17.70
N TRP A 96 0.94 -6.11 18.94
CA TRP A 96 0.99 -7.53 19.31
C TRP A 96 -0.19 -8.34 18.76
N LEU A 97 -1.40 -7.76 18.67
CA LEU A 97 -2.54 -8.39 18.02
C LEU A 97 -2.28 -8.60 16.51
N ALA A 98 -1.70 -7.60 15.85
CA ALA A 98 -1.33 -7.72 14.45
C ALA A 98 -0.22 -8.77 14.24
N CYS A 99 0.79 -8.84 15.11
CA CYS A 99 1.83 -9.87 15.11
C CYS A 99 1.24 -11.28 15.30
N ALA A 100 0.34 -11.45 16.27
CA ALA A 100 -0.33 -12.73 16.51
C ALA A 100 -1.21 -13.15 15.32
N GLY A 101 -1.95 -12.21 14.73
CA GLY A 101 -2.73 -12.42 13.54
C GLY A 101 -1.88 -12.81 12.33
N LEU A 102 -0.76 -12.12 12.11
CA LEU A 102 0.18 -12.44 11.04
C LEU A 102 0.75 -13.86 11.21
N LEU A 103 1.30 -14.20 12.37
CA LEU A 103 1.86 -15.52 12.62
C LEU A 103 0.81 -16.62 12.43
N ALA A 104 -0.40 -16.41 12.97
CA ALA A 104 -1.51 -17.33 12.77
C ALA A 104 -1.89 -17.47 11.28
N GLY A 105 -1.90 -16.38 10.53
CA GLY A 105 -2.15 -16.37 9.09
C GLY A 105 -1.10 -17.16 8.31
N LEU A 106 0.18 -17.01 8.66
CA LEU A 106 1.27 -17.75 8.04
C LEU A 106 1.21 -19.26 8.35
N VAL A 107 0.87 -19.63 9.59
CA VAL A 107 0.65 -21.03 10.00
C VAL A 107 -0.57 -21.61 9.28
N TRP A 108 -1.68 -20.87 9.21
CA TRP A 108 -2.86 -21.25 8.44
C TRP A 108 -2.53 -21.48 6.97
N LEU A 109 -1.78 -20.58 6.35
CA LEU A 109 -1.37 -20.68 4.95
C LEU A 109 -0.55 -21.95 4.68
N ALA A 110 0.39 -22.29 5.56
CA ALA A 110 1.17 -23.52 5.49
C ALA A 110 0.29 -24.78 5.61
N ALA A 111 -0.72 -24.75 6.49
CA ALA A 111 -1.67 -25.84 6.68
C ALA A 111 -2.60 -26.02 5.46
N VAL A 112 -3.07 -24.92 4.87
CA VAL A 112 -3.88 -24.94 3.64
C VAL A 112 -3.04 -25.45 2.47
N ALA A 113 -1.80 -24.99 2.34
CA ALA A 113 -0.88 -25.41 1.29
C ALA A 113 -0.62 -26.93 1.35
N ALA A 114 -0.54 -27.51 2.55
CA ALA A 114 -0.39 -28.95 2.71
C ALA A 114 -1.55 -29.74 2.08
N SER A 115 -2.72 -29.13 1.95
CA SER A 115 -3.96 -29.81 1.56
C SER A 115 -4.53 -29.36 0.21
N VAL A 116 -4.12 -28.23 -0.32
CA VAL A 116 -4.62 -27.67 -1.59
C VAL A 116 -3.50 -27.70 -2.62
N PRO A 117 -3.53 -28.60 -3.62
CA PRO A 117 -2.47 -28.71 -4.61
C PRO A 117 -2.51 -27.61 -5.68
N ARG A 118 -3.66 -26.95 -5.89
CA ARG A 118 -3.89 -25.95 -6.95
C ARG A 118 -4.40 -24.63 -6.37
N PRO A 119 -3.48 -23.72 -5.92
CA PRO A 119 -3.88 -22.51 -5.21
C PRO A 119 -4.25 -21.34 -6.12
N ALA A 120 -3.87 -21.33 -7.41
CA ALA A 120 -3.92 -20.13 -8.25
C ALA A 120 -5.31 -19.47 -8.28
N ALA A 121 -6.37 -20.23 -8.45
CA ALA A 121 -7.73 -19.68 -8.46
C ALA A 121 -8.13 -19.07 -7.11
N GLY A 122 -7.77 -19.69 -5.99
CA GLY A 122 -8.06 -19.16 -4.65
C GLY A 122 -7.23 -17.92 -4.33
N LEU A 123 -5.95 -17.92 -4.68
CA LEU A 123 -5.09 -16.74 -4.55
C LEU A 123 -5.62 -15.57 -5.41
N ALA A 124 -5.95 -15.84 -6.69
CA ALA A 124 -6.45 -14.81 -7.58
C ALA A 124 -7.77 -14.19 -7.09
N LEU A 125 -8.72 -15.02 -6.65
CA LEU A 125 -10.00 -14.53 -6.12
C LEU A 125 -9.81 -13.79 -4.79
N GLY A 126 -8.90 -14.25 -3.92
CA GLY A 126 -8.61 -13.58 -2.65
C GLY A 126 -7.96 -12.22 -2.84
N LEU A 127 -6.95 -12.13 -3.70
CA LEU A 127 -6.26 -10.88 -4.02
C LEU A 127 -7.20 -9.88 -4.70
N ALA A 128 -7.93 -10.31 -5.75
CA ALA A 128 -8.87 -9.42 -6.44
C ALA A 128 -10.06 -9.02 -5.55
N GLY A 129 -10.61 -9.96 -4.77
CA GLY A 129 -11.72 -9.68 -3.85
C GLY A 129 -11.33 -8.69 -2.76
N ASN A 130 -10.13 -8.83 -2.16
CA ASN A 130 -9.62 -7.87 -1.17
C ASN A 130 -9.38 -6.50 -1.80
N ALA A 131 -8.75 -6.43 -2.99
CA ALA A 131 -8.53 -5.17 -3.68
C ALA A 131 -9.84 -4.45 -4.03
N VAL A 132 -10.84 -5.18 -4.52
CA VAL A 132 -12.17 -4.61 -4.82
C VAL A 132 -12.87 -4.15 -3.53
N GLY A 133 -12.79 -4.93 -2.44
CA GLY A 133 -13.32 -4.53 -1.14
C GLY A 133 -12.67 -3.24 -0.63
N HIS A 134 -11.34 -3.16 -0.71
CA HIS A 134 -10.57 -1.97 -0.35
C HIS A 134 -10.95 -0.75 -1.21
N ALA A 135 -11.14 -0.94 -2.52
CA ALA A 135 -11.62 0.11 -3.42
C ALA A 135 -13.03 0.60 -3.06
N LEU A 136 -13.98 -0.34 -2.79
CA LEU A 136 -15.35 -0.01 -2.39
C LEU A 136 -15.40 0.78 -1.06
N LEU A 137 -14.42 0.58 -0.21
CA LEU A 137 -14.26 1.30 1.04
C LEU A 137 -13.47 2.62 0.88
N GLY A 138 -13.16 3.05 -0.34
CA GLY A 138 -12.39 4.26 -0.61
C GLY A 138 -10.96 4.20 -0.09
N THR A 139 -10.40 3.00 -0.02
CA THR A 139 -9.07 2.70 0.56
C THR A 139 -8.92 2.86 2.07
N GLU A 140 -10.01 3.04 2.80
CA GLU A 140 -10.03 3.00 4.26
C GLU A 140 -10.69 1.70 4.73
N ASP A 141 -9.89 0.76 5.21
CA ASP A 141 -10.35 -0.59 5.55
C ASP A 141 -11.34 -0.65 6.72
N LEU A 142 -12.11 -1.74 6.76
CA LEU A 142 -13.08 -2.00 7.84
C LEU A 142 -12.45 -1.99 9.23
N VAL A 143 -11.17 -2.27 9.35
CA VAL A 143 -10.42 -2.23 10.61
C VAL A 143 -10.35 -0.81 11.19
N TRP A 144 -10.24 0.19 10.33
CA TRP A 144 -10.15 1.60 10.71
C TRP A 144 -11.51 2.30 10.79
N ARG A 145 -12.57 1.61 10.33
CA ARG A 145 -13.94 2.11 10.40
C ARG A 145 -14.62 1.60 11.67
N GLY A 146 -14.82 2.48 12.63
CA GLY A 146 -15.62 2.19 13.82
C GLY A 146 -17.11 2.01 13.54
N GLY A 147 -17.91 1.88 14.59
CA GLY A 147 -19.35 1.84 14.52
C GLY A 147 -19.93 0.50 14.06
N ALA A 148 -21.28 0.42 14.02
CA ALA A 148 -22.01 -0.81 13.76
C ALA A 148 -21.71 -1.43 12.40
N LEU A 149 -21.53 -0.60 11.35
CA LEU A 149 -21.27 -1.09 10.00
C LEU A 149 -19.90 -1.76 9.90
N GLY A 150 -18.84 -1.13 10.43
CA GLY A 150 -17.47 -1.68 10.42
C GLY A 150 -17.41 -3.02 11.15
N TRP A 151 -18.04 -3.12 12.33
CA TRP A 151 -18.12 -4.34 13.11
C TRP A 151 -18.94 -5.43 12.41
N SER A 152 -20.12 -5.11 11.86
CA SER A 152 -20.98 -6.09 11.19
C SER A 152 -20.33 -6.69 9.96
N LEU A 153 -19.70 -5.87 9.11
CA LEU A 153 -19.02 -6.35 7.92
C LEU A 153 -17.74 -7.14 8.27
N SER A 154 -16.99 -6.71 9.28
CA SER A 154 -15.85 -7.47 9.81
C SER A 154 -16.27 -8.83 10.36
N ALA A 155 -17.32 -8.88 11.14
CA ALA A 155 -17.87 -10.13 11.69
C ALA A 155 -18.37 -11.07 10.59
N LEU A 156 -19.04 -10.53 9.56
CA LEU A 156 -19.51 -11.30 8.41
C LEU A 156 -18.35 -11.91 7.62
N LEU A 157 -17.31 -11.12 7.32
CA LEU A 157 -16.11 -11.61 6.63
C LEU A 157 -15.42 -12.74 7.40
N VAL A 158 -15.21 -12.55 8.70
CA VAL A 158 -14.59 -13.54 9.59
C VAL A 158 -15.45 -14.80 9.71
N ALA A 159 -16.78 -14.65 9.90
CA ALA A 159 -17.71 -15.78 9.95
C ALA A 159 -17.72 -16.57 8.63
N ALA A 160 -17.75 -15.89 7.49
CA ALA A 160 -17.69 -16.53 6.18
C ALA A 160 -16.36 -17.31 5.98
N PHE A 161 -15.23 -16.74 6.40
CA PHE A 161 -13.92 -17.40 6.38
C PHE A 161 -13.89 -18.67 7.23
N LEU A 162 -14.38 -18.60 8.49
CA LEU A 162 -14.42 -19.74 9.40
C LEU A 162 -15.39 -20.83 8.92
N ALA A 163 -16.58 -20.44 8.44
CA ALA A 163 -17.56 -21.36 7.87
C ALA A 163 -16.99 -22.09 6.63
N ALA A 164 -16.39 -21.35 5.68
CA ALA A 164 -15.78 -21.96 4.51
C ALA A 164 -14.65 -22.92 4.90
N SER A 165 -13.80 -22.56 5.85
CA SER A 165 -12.69 -23.38 6.34
C SER A 165 -13.16 -24.67 7.02
N THR A 166 -14.19 -24.59 7.87
CA THR A 166 -14.76 -25.75 8.57
C THR A 166 -15.48 -26.70 7.60
N VAL A 167 -16.29 -26.18 6.68
CA VAL A 167 -17.01 -26.99 5.68
C VAL A 167 -16.04 -27.65 4.71
N ALA A 168 -15.02 -26.92 4.25
CA ALA A 168 -13.98 -27.48 3.40
C ALA A 168 -13.24 -28.65 4.08
N ARG A 169 -13.01 -28.58 5.39
CA ARG A 169 -12.41 -29.67 6.15
C ARG A 169 -13.34 -30.88 6.30
N ARG A 170 -14.60 -30.67 6.72
CA ARG A 170 -15.56 -31.77 6.95
C ARG A 170 -15.83 -32.61 5.71
N ARG A 171 -15.73 -32.00 4.53
CA ARG A 171 -16.00 -32.67 3.25
C ARG A 171 -14.75 -33.32 2.61
N ARG A 172 -13.60 -33.35 3.31
CA ARG A 172 -12.43 -34.09 2.83
C ARG A 172 -12.70 -35.59 2.95
N PRO A 173 -12.47 -36.38 1.89
CA PRO A 173 -12.50 -37.84 2.01
C PRO A 173 -11.51 -38.26 3.08
N ALA A 174 -11.90 -39.19 3.95
CA ALA A 174 -10.97 -39.84 4.86
C ALA A 174 -9.87 -40.49 3.99
N ALA A 175 -8.60 -40.26 4.34
CA ALA A 175 -7.51 -40.94 3.69
C ALA A 175 -7.74 -42.43 3.89
N SER A 176 -7.94 -43.19 2.81
CA SER A 176 -7.98 -44.65 2.87
C SER A 176 -6.63 -45.10 3.43
N ALA A 177 -6.65 -45.62 4.66
CA ALA A 177 -5.53 -46.33 5.25
C ALA A 177 -5.33 -47.62 4.44
N GLY A 178 -4.27 -47.69 3.65
CA GLY A 178 -3.90 -48.90 2.95
C GLY A 178 -3.47 -48.69 1.52
N VAL A 179 -2.26 -48.20 1.31
CA VAL A 179 -1.39 -48.66 0.20
C VAL A 179 0.01 -48.70 0.79
N GLY A 180 0.62 -49.92 0.74
CA GLY A 180 1.92 -50.22 1.31
C GLY A 180 3.05 -49.35 0.81
N ASP A 181 4.08 -49.22 1.62
CA ASP A 181 5.38 -48.62 1.33
C ASP A 181 6.09 -49.45 0.21
N GLY A 182 5.64 -49.28 -1.02
CA GLY A 182 6.40 -49.71 -2.18
C GLY A 182 7.45 -48.66 -2.49
N ASP A 183 8.69 -49.06 -2.61
CA ASP A 183 9.87 -48.27 -2.95
C ASP A 183 9.61 -47.24 -4.04
N ALA A 184 9.39 -46.01 -3.61
CA ALA A 184 9.09 -44.91 -4.49
C ALA A 184 10.39 -44.22 -4.93
N ALA A 185 10.65 -44.27 -6.23
CA ALA A 185 11.78 -43.63 -6.89
C ALA A 185 12.06 -42.19 -6.36
N PRO A 186 13.33 -41.81 -6.14
CA PRO A 186 13.74 -40.63 -5.38
C PRO A 186 13.44 -39.27 -6.03
N HIS A 187 12.81 -39.20 -7.19
CA HIS A 187 12.63 -37.96 -7.97
C HIS A 187 11.17 -37.58 -8.21
N MET A 188 10.23 -37.96 -7.34
CA MET A 188 8.81 -37.70 -7.56
C MET A 188 8.42 -36.24 -7.27
N ARG A 189 7.89 -35.58 -8.30
CA ARG A 189 7.46 -34.18 -8.29
C ARG A 189 6.29 -33.98 -7.36
N THR A 190 6.29 -32.87 -6.59
CA THR A 190 5.19 -32.46 -5.71
C THR A 190 4.31 -31.48 -6.46
N PRO A 191 3.04 -31.83 -6.84
CA PRO A 191 2.14 -30.93 -7.55
C PRO A 191 1.87 -29.66 -6.73
N GLY A 192 1.82 -28.50 -7.39
CA GLY A 192 1.51 -27.20 -6.79
C GLY A 192 2.60 -26.57 -5.93
N ARG A 193 3.75 -27.22 -5.69
CA ARG A 193 4.84 -26.65 -4.87
C ARG A 193 5.29 -25.29 -5.38
N ARG A 194 5.41 -25.12 -6.71
CA ARG A 194 5.87 -23.87 -7.31
C ARG A 194 4.81 -22.78 -7.26
N ALA A 195 3.54 -23.12 -7.47
CA ALA A 195 2.45 -22.17 -7.31
C ALA A 195 2.36 -21.65 -5.87
N TRP A 196 2.62 -22.51 -4.87
CA TRP A 196 2.67 -22.09 -3.47
C TRP A 196 3.91 -21.24 -3.14
N LEU A 197 5.03 -21.43 -3.81
CA LEU A 197 6.19 -20.54 -3.66
C LEU A 197 5.90 -19.13 -4.15
N LEU A 198 5.00 -18.99 -5.14
CA LEU A 198 4.61 -17.70 -5.67
C LEU A 198 3.61 -16.93 -4.79
N CYS A 199 3.05 -17.52 -3.74
CA CYS A 199 1.99 -16.86 -2.97
C CYS A 199 2.46 -15.51 -2.36
N GLY A 200 3.65 -15.42 -1.79
CA GLY A 200 4.19 -14.19 -1.21
C GLY A 200 4.60 -13.15 -2.28
N PRO A 201 5.45 -13.50 -3.25
CA PRO A 201 5.77 -12.58 -4.36
C PRO A 201 4.55 -12.08 -5.12
N ALA A 202 3.54 -12.93 -5.34
CA ALA A 202 2.29 -12.53 -5.97
C ALA A 202 1.47 -11.57 -5.09
N LEU A 203 1.43 -11.81 -3.79
CA LEU A 203 0.77 -10.93 -2.83
C LEU A 203 1.43 -9.54 -2.84
N LEU A 204 2.77 -9.47 -2.82
CA LEU A 204 3.49 -8.20 -2.86
C LEU A 204 3.20 -7.43 -4.16
N LEU A 205 3.42 -8.04 -5.32
CA LEU A 205 3.21 -7.38 -6.61
C LEU A 205 1.73 -7.01 -6.85
N ALA A 206 0.79 -7.82 -6.34
CA ALA A 206 -0.63 -7.49 -6.39
C ALA A 206 -0.94 -6.26 -5.54
N SER A 207 -0.52 -6.26 -4.28
CA SER A 207 -0.86 -5.19 -3.32
C SER A 207 -0.10 -3.88 -3.57
N GLN A 208 1.12 -3.96 -4.10
CA GLN A 208 1.96 -2.79 -4.37
C GLN A 208 1.67 -2.18 -5.75
N VAL A 209 1.32 -3.00 -6.77
CA VAL A 209 1.23 -2.52 -8.15
C VAL A 209 -0.07 -2.94 -8.83
N ALA A 210 -0.31 -4.25 -9.02
CA ALA A 210 -1.33 -4.73 -9.95
C ALA A 210 -2.77 -4.45 -9.49
N LEU A 211 -3.03 -4.66 -8.20
CA LEU A 211 -4.34 -4.59 -7.56
C LEU A 211 -4.30 -3.63 -6.35
N ALA A 212 -3.73 -2.45 -6.55
CA ALA A 212 -3.56 -1.39 -5.57
C ALA A 212 -4.53 -0.23 -5.87
N PRO A 213 -5.71 -0.15 -5.22
CA PRO A 213 -6.73 0.86 -5.53
C PRO A 213 -6.25 2.29 -5.35
N ALA A 214 -5.44 2.56 -4.34
CA ALA A 214 -4.85 3.89 -4.13
C ALA A 214 -3.91 4.28 -5.28
N LEU A 215 -3.13 3.33 -5.82
CA LEU A 215 -2.31 3.55 -7.01
C LEU A 215 -3.16 3.86 -8.25
N TRP A 216 -4.32 3.20 -8.41
CA TRP A 216 -5.24 3.51 -9.52
C TRP A 216 -5.75 4.94 -9.41
N ASN A 217 -6.10 5.40 -8.20
CA ASN A 217 -6.53 6.77 -7.94
C ASN A 217 -5.39 7.77 -8.17
N ALA A 218 -4.19 7.47 -7.70
CA ALA A 218 -3.00 8.30 -7.91
C ALA A 218 -2.68 8.47 -9.40
N ALA A 219 -2.75 7.39 -10.18
CA ALA A 219 -2.50 7.40 -11.61
C ALA A 219 -3.53 8.21 -12.42
N ALA A 220 -4.78 8.30 -11.93
CA ALA A 220 -5.83 9.09 -12.57
C ALA A 220 -5.55 10.60 -12.56
N GLY A 221 -4.79 11.08 -11.56
CA GLY A 221 -4.44 12.50 -11.40
C GLY A 221 -3.25 12.98 -12.24
N THR A 222 -2.49 12.06 -12.85
CA THR A 222 -1.24 12.42 -13.57
C THR A 222 -1.43 12.90 -15.03
N GLY A 223 -2.67 13.09 -15.47
CA GLY A 223 -3.02 13.19 -16.90
C GLY A 223 -3.10 14.59 -17.51
N SER A 224 -2.77 15.70 -16.82
CA SER A 224 -2.78 17.03 -17.46
C SER A 224 -1.36 17.53 -17.73
N PRO A 225 -1.00 17.82 -18.98
CA PRO A 225 0.29 18.47 -19.30
C PRO A 225 0.47 19.81 -18.60
N ASP A 226 -0.64 20.54 -18.36
CA ASP A 226 -0.63 21.88 -17.77
C ASP A 226 -0.60 21.84 -16.24
N PHE A 227 -0.92 20.69 -15.63
CA PHE A 227 -0.98 20.48 -14.18
C PHE A 227 -0.54 19.06 -13.83
N PRO A 228 0.77 18.76 -13.87
CA PRO A 228 1.27 17.48 -13.37
C PRO A 228 0.99 17.41 -11.85
N GLY A 229 0.12 16.50 -11.43
CA GLY A 229 -0.26 16.32 -10.04
C GLY A 229 -1.65 16.82 -9.66
N LEU A 230 -2.35 17.57 -10.51
CA LEU A 230 -3.74 17.96 -10.23
C LEU A 230 -4.65 16.75 -10.43
N ALA A 231 -5.26 16.28 -9.34
CA ALA A 231 -6.25 15.22 -9.43
C ALA A 231 -7.50 15.74 -10.18
N ARG A 232 -7.73 15.19 -11.37
CA ARG A 232 -9.00 15.39 -12.07
C ARG A 232 -9.92 14.22 -11.75
N PRO A 233 -11.15 14.47 -11.27
CA PRO A 233 -12.14 13.41 -11.08
C PRO A 233 -12.53 12.78 -12.41
N GLY A 234 -12.76 11.47 -12.37
CA GLY A 234 -13.48 10.78 -13.43
C GLY A 234 -12.67 9.93 -14.40
N ASN A 235 -11.38 10.14 -14.58
CA ASN A 235 -10.59 9.34 -15.53
C ASN A 235 -10.01 8.04 -14.97
N GLY A 236 -10.05 7.83 -13.64
CA GLY A 236 -9.50 6.64 -12.98
C GLY A 236 -10.41 5.42 -12.91
N VAL A 237 -11.67 5.58 -13.24
CA VAL A 237 -12.73 4.56 -13.09
C VAL A 237 -12.43 3.31 -13.93
N LEU A 238 -12.13 3.49 -15.20
CA LEU A 238 -11.97 2.39 -16.15
C LEU A 238 -10.67 1.60 -15.96
N PRO A 239 -9.49 2.23 -15.78
CA PRO A 239 -8.23 1.48 -15.69
C PRO A 239 -8.15 0.52 -14.51
N GLY A 240 -8.68 0.85 -13.33
CA GLY A 240 -8.70 -0.05 -12.17
C GLY A 240 -9.58 -1.28 -12.40
N ALA A 241 -10.78 -1.10 -12.97
CA ALA A 241 -11.64 -2.20 -13.36
C ALA A 241 -10.97 -3.10 -14.43
N PHE A 242 -10.23 -2.50 -15.38
CA PHE A 242 -9.44 -3.26 -16.36
C PHE A 242 -8.30 -4.05 -15.71
N ALA A 243 -7.64 -3.54 -14.66
CA ALA A 243 -6.63 -4.30 -13.94
C ALA A 243 -7.23 -5.58 -13.31
N VAL A 244 -8.39 -5.46 -12.65
CA VAL A 244 -9.13 -6.61 -12.09
C VAL A 244 -9.53 -7.58 -13.20
N LEU A 245 -10.08 -7.08 -14.30
CA LEU A 245 -10.48 -7.88 -15.47
C LEU A 245 -9.28 -8.67 -16.02
N LEU A 246 -8.18 -8.00 -16.32
CA LEU A 246 -6.98 -8.62 -16.90
C LEU A 246 -6.37 -9.66 -15.95
N PHE A 247 -6.25 -9.34 -14.67
CA PHE A 247 -5.72 -10.24 -13.67
C PHE A 247 -6.55 -11.52 -13.56
N LEU A 248 -7.87 -11.41 -13.41
CA LEU A 248 -8.76 -12.55 -13.28
C LEU A 248 -8.90 -13.33 -14.58
N ALA A 249 -8.96 -12.64 -15.74
CA ALA A 249 -9.02 -13.31 -17.05
C ALA A 249 -7.80 -14.20 -17.26
N THR A 250 -6.59 -13.68 -17.00
CA THR A 250 -5.35 -14.43 -17.22
C THR A 250 -5.11 -15.50 -16.14
N ALA A 251 -5.58 -15.29 -14.89
CA ALA A 251 -5.45 -16.26 -13.82
C ALA A 251 -6.46 -17.43 -13.91
N LEU A 252 -7.70 -17.15 -14.35
CA LEU A 252 -8.79 -18.13 -14.36
C LEU A 252 -9.00 -18.83 -15.71
N PHE A 253 -8.57 -18.22 -16.81
CA PHE A 253 -8.70 -18.79 -18.15
C PHE A 253 -7.33 -19.09 -18.76
N ARG A 254 -7.17 -20.28 -19.28
CA ARG A 254 -5.89 -20.75 -19.81
C ARG A 254 -5.66 -20.26 -21.24
N ALA A 255 -4.54 -19.60 -21.48
CA ALA A 255 -4.02 -19.35 -22.81
C ALA A 255 -3.20 -20.54 -23.34
N PRO A 256 -2.97 -20.65 -24.66
CA PRO A 256 -2.06 -21.65 -25.23
C PRO A 256 -0.69 -21.56 -24.59
N LEU A 257 -0.16 -22.70 -24.11
CA LEU A 257 1.05 -22.75 -23.27
C LEU A 257 2.28 -22.09 -23.92
N ARG A 258 2.46 -22.25 -25.23
CA ARG A 258 3.61 -21.66 -25.94
C ARG A 258 3.59 -20.13 -25.86
N LEU A 259 2.43 -19.53 -26.10
CA LEU A 259 2.25 -18.07 -26.02
C LEU A 259 2.32 -17.59 -24.57
N ALA A 260 1.65 -18.29 -23.66
CA ALA A 260 1.60 -17.94 -22.24
C ALA A 260 2.98 -17.89 -21.57
N ARG A 261 3.91 -18.77 -21.97
CA ARG A 261 5.29 -18.82 -21.44
C ARG A 261 6.14 -17.60 -21.80
N VAL A 262 5.75 -16.85 -22.80
CA VAL A 262 6.46 -15.65 -23.27
C VAL A 262 5.71 -14.40 -22.86
N VAL A 263 4.42 -14.31 -23.17
CA VAL A 263 3.64 -13.09 -23.02
C VAL A 263 3.48 -12.69 -21.54
N TRP A 264 3.13 -13.63 -20.65
CA TRP A 264 2.87 -13.26 -19.26
C TRP A 264 4.13 -12.86 -18.48
N PRO A 265 5.27 -13.58 -18.58
CA PRO A 265 6.52 -13.12 -18.00
C PRO A 265 6.99 -11.76 -18.52
N LEU A 266 6.90 -11.53 -19.83
CA LEU A 266 7.29 -10.24 -20.41
C LEU A 266 6.36 -9.11 -19.97
N ALA A 267 5.05 -9.34 -19.93
CA ALA A 267 4.09 -8.35 -19.42
C ALA A 267 4.37 -8.00 -17.96
N LEU A 268 4.65 -9.00 -17.11
CA LEU A 268 4.97 -8.81 -15.70
C LEU A 268 6.25 -7.98 -15.51
N LEU A 269 7.31 -8.31 -16.23
CA LEU A 269 8.58 -7.58 -16.16
C LEU A 269 8.43 -6.15 -16.69
N ALA A 270 7.78 -5.98 -17.86
CA ALA A 270 7.53 -4.66 -18.43
C ALA A 270 6.69 -3.79 -17.48
N GLY A 271 5.64 -4.34 -16.87
CA GLY A 271 4.82 -3.65 -15.88
C GLY A 271 5.63 -3.19 -14.66
N SER A 272 6.50 -4.05 -14.13
CA SER A 272 7.35 -3.70 -12.98
C SER A 272 8.39 -2.63 -13.31
N VAL A 273 8.97 -2.65 -14.51
CA VAL A 273 9.88 -1.60 -14.99
C VAL A 273 9.13 -0.27 -15.16
N LEU A 274 7.93 -0.31 -15.74
CA LEU A 274 7.10 0.88 -15.90
C LEU A 274 6.66 1.48 -14.57
N PHE A 275 6.43 0.67 -13.55
CA PHE A 275 6.16 1.14 -12.18
C PHE A 275 7.34 1.96 -11.65
N VAL A 276 8.55 1.42 -11.71
CA VAL A 276 9.77 2.09 -11.22
C VAL A 276 10.05 3.39 -11.99
N THR A 277 9.65 3.47 -13.26
CA THR A 277 9.80 4.69 -14.08
C THR A 277 8.62 5.65 -13.97
N GLY A 278 7.67 5.44 -13.06
CA GLY A 278 6.53 6.32 -12.80
C GLY A 278 5.41 6.27 -13.86
N ARG A 279 5.43 5.30 -14.79
CA ARG A 279 4.39 5.10 -15.80
C ARG A 279 3.25 4.24 -15.24
N LEU A 280 2.48 4.78 -14.29
CA LEU A 280 1.60 4.01 -13.41
C LEU A 280 0.50 3.24 -14.13
N VAL A 281 -0.25 3.86 -15.07
CA VAL A 281 -1.37 3.19 -15.76
C VAL A 281 -0.92 1.93 -16.51
N PRO A 282 0.03 1.97 -17.46
CA PRO A 282 0.48 0.76 -18.12
C PRO A 282 1.20 -0.19 -17.15
N ALA A 283 1.82 0.31 -16.09
CA ALA A 283 2.48 -0.50 -15.07
C ALA A 283 1.51 -1.48 -14.41
N TYR A 284 0.44 -0.98 -13.81
CA TYR A 284 -0.49 -1.88 -13.10
C TYR A 284 -1.31 -2.76 -14.04
N LEU A 285 -1.64 -2.32 -15.26
CA LEU A 285 -2.35 -3.15 -16.24
C LEU A 285 -1.50 -4.33 -16.70
N LEU A 286 -0.23 -4.08 -17.07
CA LEU A 286 0.69 -5.14 -17.51
C LEU A 286 1.08 -6.06 -16.36
N THR A 287 1.31 -5.51 -15.16
CA THR A 287 1.58 -6.33 -13.97
C THR A 287 0.38 -7.21 -13.63
N ALA A 288 -0.85 -6.72 -13.72
CA ALA A 288 -2.06 -7.49 -13.47
C ALA A 288 -2.20 -8.65 -14.46
N ALA A 289 -2.09 -8.39 -15.76
CA ALA A 289 -2.16 -9.42 -16.79
C ALA A 289 -1.03 -10.46 -16.64
N GLY A 290 0.20 -10.00 -16.46
CA GLY A 290 1.37 -10.85 -16.32
C GLY A 290 1.34 -11.71 -15.06
N LEU A 291 0.97 -11.12 -13.91
CA LEU A 291 0.90 -11.82 -12.62
C LEU A 291 -0.18 -12.92 -12.63
N GLY A 292 -1.39 -12.59 -13.10
CA GLY A 292 -2.47 -13.58 -13.24
C GLY A 292 -2.06 -14.73 -14.14
N GLY A 293 -1.47 -14.44 -15.31
CA GLY A 293 -0.98 -15.43 -16.24
C GLY A 293 0.16 -16.29 -15.70
N CYS A 294 1.11 -15.72 -14.95
CA CYS A 294 2.19 -16.47 -14.28
C CYS A 294 1.64 -17.40 -13.19
N LEU A 295 0.65 -16.99 -12.42
CA LEU A 295 -0.03 -17.85 -11.45
C LEU A 295 -0.71 -19.06 -12.15
N ALA A 296 -1.41 -18.81 -13.26
CA ALA A 296 -2.03 -19.87 -14.06
C ALA A 296 -1.00 -20.85 -14.65
N LEU A 297 0.16 -20.34 -15.13
CA LEU A 297 1.26 -21.16 -15.63
C LEU A 297 1.85 -22.06 -14.55
N ALA A 298 2.10 -21.51 -13.35
CA ALA A 298 2.65 -22.25 -12.22
C ALA A 298 1.69 -23.37 -11.75
N ASP A 299 0.38 -23.13 -11.83
CA ASP A 299 -0.66 -24.07 -11.44
C ASP A 299 -0.90 -25.17 -12.49
N SER A 300 -0.61 -24.90 -13.76
CA SER A 300 -0.79 -25.86 -14.85
C SER A 300 0.10 -27.10 -14.74
N ALA A 301 1.26 -26.96 -14.09
CA ALA A 301 2.21 -28.05 -13.84
C ALA A 301 1.74 -29.06 -12.77
N ALA A 302 0.61 -28.78 -12.11
CA ALA A 302 0.06 -29.65 -11.05
C ALA A 302 -0.86 -30.75 -11.58
N ALA A 303 -0.85 -31.03 -12.89
CA ALA A 303 -1.81 -31.93 -13.54
C ALA A 303 -1.60 -33.44 -13.24
N ASP A 304 -0.44 -33.85 -12.72
CA ASP A 304 -0.19 -35.24 -12.28
C ASP A 304 -0.73 -35.43 -10.86
N GLU A 305 -2.02 -35.74 -10.77
CA GLU A 305 -2.71 -35.99 -9.51
C GLU A 305 -2.31 -37.35 -8.93
N ARG A 306 -1.51 -37.34 -7.87
CA ARG A 306 -1.45 -38.43 -6.90
C ARG A 306 -2.46 -38.21 -5.77
N PRO A 307 -2.84 -39.29 -5.05
CA PRO A 307 -3.85 -39.22 -4.02
C PRO A 307 -3.55 -38.07 -3.01
N ALA A 308 -4.58 -37.34 -2.58
CA ALA A 308 -4.51 -36.23 -1.67
C ALA A 308 -3.93 -36.52 -0.26
N GLY A 309 -3.45 -37.75 -0.03
CA GLY A 309 -2.99 -38.27 1.25
C GLY A 309 -1.46 -38.27 1.48
N ASP A 310 -0.63 -37.87 0.51
CA ASP A 310 0.83 -37.85 0.72
C ASP A 310 1.25 -36.70 1.67
N VAL A 311 1.53 -37.08 2.91
CA VAL A 311 1.97 -36.16 4.00
C VAL A 311 3.29 -35.47 3.63
N ARG A 312 4.21 -36.18 2.92
CA ARG A 312 5.49 -35.60 2.48
C ARG A 312 5.28 -34.52 1.41
N ALA A 313 4.39 -34.77 0.45
CA ALA A 313 4.02 -33.77 -0.57
C ALA A 313 3.32 -32.56 0.06
N GLY A 314 2.43 -32.76 1.02
CA GLY A 314 1.79 -31.72 1.80
C GLY A 314 2.82 -30.83 2.53
N ALA A 315 3.76 -31.45 3.24
CA ALA A 315 4.82 -30.72 3.95
C ALA A 315 5.73 -29.91 2.99
N ARG A 316 5.99 -30.41 1.77
CA ARG A 316 6.78 -29.69 0.74
C ARG A 316 6.02 -28.46 0.23
N ARG A 317 4.69 -28.54 0.03
CA ARG A 317 3.86 -27.39 -0.33
C ARG A 317 3.80 -26.37 0.79
N GLY A 318 3.60 -26.80 2.04
CA GLY A 318 3.61 -25.91 3.21
C GLY A 318 4.94 -25.17 3.35
N ARG A 319 6.08 -25.85 3.13
CA ARG A 319 7.40 -25.19 3.10
C ARG A 319 7.51 -24.19 1.96
N ALA A 320 6.99 -24.50 0.78
CA ALA A 320 7.00 -23.58 -0.34
C ALA A 320 6.19 -22.31 -0.06
N ALA A 321 5.01 -22.44 0.58
CA ALA A 321 4.20 -21.30 1.00
C ALA A 321 4.94 -20.42 2.03
N ALA A 322 5.53 -21.05 3.06
CA ALA A 322 6.29 -20.30 4.08
C ALA A 322 7.52 -19.59 3.49
N LEU A 323 8.25 -20.24 2.57
CA LEU A 323 9.37 -19.62 1.85
C LEU A 323 8.88 -18.50 0.92
N GLY A 324 7.74 -18.67 0.25
CA GLY A 324 7.12 -17.60 -0.55
C GLY A 324 6.80 -16.38 0.30
N MET A 325 6.24 -16.57 1.49
CA MET A 325 5.97 -15.46 2.42
C MET A 325 7.25 -14.84 2.98
N LEU A 326 8.32 -15.61 3.18
CA LEU A 326 9.63 -15.04 3.53
C LEU A 326 10.18 -14.17 2.39
N VAL A 327 10.02 -14.60 1.12
CA VAL A 327 10.38 -13.75 -0.04
C VAL A 327 9.57 -12.46 -0.06
N PHE A 328 8.27 -12.51 0.25
CA PHE A 328 7.45 -11.31 0.44
C PHE A 328 8.09 -10.36 1.46
N ALA A 329 8.44 -10.87 2.64
CA ALA A 329 9.01 -10.05 3.72
C ALA A 329 10.36 -9.45 3.33
N VAL A 330 11.27 -10.28 2.76
CA VAL A 330 12.58 -9.81 2.29
C VAL A 330 12.46 -8.75 1.21
N ALA A 331 11.58 -8.94 0.23
CA ALA A 331 11.38 -7.97 -0.84
C ALA A 331 10.73 -6.68 -0.33
N THR A 332 9.81 -6.77 0.64
CA THR A 332 9.20 -5.60 1.31
C THR A 332 10.27 -4.81 2.06
N VAL A 333 11.08 -5.47 2.92
CA VAL A 333 12.17 -4.82 3.64
C VAL A 333 13.18 -4.22 2.66
N ALA A 334 13.60 -4.95 1.63
CA ALA A 334 14.54 -4.46 0.62
C ALA A 334 14.01 -3.26 -0.17
N TYR A 335 12.70 -3.13 -0.36
CA TYR A 335 12.12 -1.97 -1.02
C TYR A 335 12.03 -0.76 -0.10
N TYR A 336 11.52 -0.94 1.12
CA TYR A 336 11.18 0.17 2.01
C TYR A 336 12.34 0.61 2.92
N ALA A 337 13.24 -0.28 3.36
CA ALA A 337 14.44 0.11 4.11
C ALA A 337 15.39 1.02 3.31
N ALA A 338 15.24 1.09 2.01
CA ALA A 338 15.97 2.01 1.16
C ALA A 338 15.74 3.47 1.55
N TYR A 339 14.56 3.79 2.10
CA TYR A 339 14.21 5.15 2.51
C TYR A 339 14.96 5.61 3.76
N ASP A 340 15.47 4.68 4.56
CA ASP A 340 16.33 4.97 5.72
C ASP A 340 17.81 4.78 5.41
N LEU A 341 18.15 3.82 4.51
CA LEU A 341 19.53 3.39 4.28
C LEU A 341 20.19 4.00 3.02
N GLY A 342 19.47 4.73 2.18
CA GLY A 342 20.04 5.51 1.10
C GLY A 342 20.45 4.75 -0.16
N TYR A 343 19.91 3.55 -0.43
CA TYR A 343 20.19 2.82 -1.66
C TYR A 343 19.04 2.88 -2.68
N PRO A 344 19.29 2.73 -3.99
CA PRO A 344 18.23 2.67 -5.00
C PRO A 344 17.36 1.42 -4.80
N ASN A 345 16.04 1.56 -4.68
CA ASN A 345 15.13 0.45 -4.40
C ASN A 345 14.36 -0.09 -5.63
N GLY A 346 14.42 0.58 -6.76
CA GLY A 346 13.66 0.21 -7.96
C GLY A 346 13.94 -1.19 -8.50
N TRP A 347 15.07 -1.80 -8.12
CA TRP A 347 15.39 -3.19 -8.47
C TRP A 347 14.49 -4.22 -7.77
N ALA A 348 13.96 -3.93 -6.57
CA ALA A 348 13.25 -4.91 -5.76
C ALA A 348 11.94 -5.41 -6.40
N PRO A 349 11.02 -4.56 -6.90
CA PRO A 349 9.84 -5.02 -7.62
C PRO A 349 10.18 -5.75 -8.93
N VAL A 350 11.23 -5.31 -9.65
CA VAL A 350 11.68 -5.96 -10.88
C VAL A 350 12.27 -7.34 -10.60
N ALA A 351 13.10 -7.48 -9.57
CA ALA A 351 13.65 -8.77 -9.14
C ALA A 351 12.55 -9.74 -8.66
N THR A 352 11.55 -9.21 -7.94
CA THR A 352 10.38 -10.00 -7.52
C THR A 352 9.58 -10.49 -8.74
N ALA A 353 9.36 -9.63 -9.72
CA ALA A 353 8.70 -10.00 -10.98
C ALA A 353 9.50 -11.04 -11.77
N LEU A 354 10.81 -10.90 -11.83
CA LEU A 354 11.71 -11.87 -12.47
C LEU A 354 11.64 -13.23 -11.77
N LEU A 355 11.67 -13.26 -10.45
CA LEU A 355 11.49 -14.50 -9.68
C LEU A 355 10.16 -15.19 -10.01
N VAL A 356 9.05 -14.43 -10.02
CA VAL A 356 7.72 -14.97 -10.40
C VAL A 356 7.75 -15.53 -11.82
N ALA A 357 8.31 -14.80 -12.77
CA ALA A 357 8.42 -15.21 -14.16
C ALA A 357 9.22 -16.52 -14.32
N LEU A 358 10.41 -16.60 -13.71
CA LEU A 358 11.28 -17.78 -13.76
C LEU A 358 10.64 -19.02 -13.12
N VAL A 359 9.99 -18.86 -11.97
CA VAL A 359 9.30 -19.96 -11.29
C VAL A 359 8.10 -20.44 -12.12
N ALA A 360 7.33 -19.52 -12.71
CA ALA A 360 6.16 -19.85 -13.53
C ALA A 360 6.56 -20.58 -14.82
N VAL A 361 7.54 -20.06 -15.56
CA VAL A 361 8.06 -20.70 -16.77
C VAL A 361 8.69 -22.06 -16.44
N GLY A 362 9.58 -22.10 -15.45
CA GLY A 362 10.21 -23.36 -15.02
C GLY A 362 9.21 -24.39 -14.50
N ALA A 363 8.05 -24.00 -13.97
CA ALA A 363 6.96 -24.89 -13.65
C ALA A 363 6.35 -25.49 -14.91
N SER A 364 6.03 -24.64 -15.89
CA SER A 364 5.34 -25.03 -17.13
C SER A 364 6.22 -25.90 -18.07
N LEU A 365 7.53 -25.67 -18.10
CA LEU A 365 8.46 -26.47 -18.93
C LEU A 365 8.61 -27.92 -18.44
N ARG A 366 8.33 -28.17 -17.17
CA ARG A 366 8.41 -29.52 -16.57
C ARG A 366 7.07 -30.25 -16.52
N SER A 367 5.99 -29.66 -17.04
CA SER A 367 4.74 -30.38 -17.27
C SER A 367 4.97 -31.40 -18.38
N VAL A 368 4.72 -32.69 -18.10
CA VAL A 368 4.76 -33.74 -19.12
C VAL A 368 3.62 -33.47 -20.11
N PRO A 369 3.84 -33.59 -21.42
CA PRO A 369 2.74 -33.53 -22.38
C PRO A 369 1.67 -34.56 -21.97
N ALA A 370 0.40 -34.13 -21.95
CA ALA A 370 -0.71 -35.04 -21.69
C ALA A 370 -0.62 -36.17 -22.73
N VAL A 371 -0.66 -37.43 -22.27
CA VAL A 371 -0.78 -38.60 -23.17
C VAL A 371 -2.01 -38.36 -24.03
N PRO A 372 -1.92 -38.50 -25.37
CA PRO A 372 -3.07 -38.41 -26.24
C PRO A 372 -4.17 -39.36 -25.75
N GLY A 373 -5.36 -38.79 -25.37
CA GLY A 373 -6.45 -39.57 -24.77
C GLY A 373 -6.64 -39.38 -23.27
N ALA A 374 -5.69 -38.80 -22.52
CA ALA A 374 -5.93 -38.41 -21.14
C ALA A 374 -6.81 -37.16 -21.11
N THR A 375 -7.98 -37.26 -20.47
CA THR A 375 -8.89 -36.13 -20.28
C THR A 375 -8.13 -35.02 -19.60
N SER A 376 -8.02 -33.87 -20.28
CA SER A 376 -7.46 -32.64 -19.73
C SER A 376 -8.04 -32.40 -18.33
N SER A 377 -7.16 -32.23 -17.33
CA SER A 377 -7.61 -32.02 -15.95
C SER A 377 -8.66 -30.91 -15.91
N ALA A 378 -9.88 -31.24 -15.45
CA ALA A 378 -11.00 -30.33 -15.37
C ALA A 378 -10.59 -29.06 -14.60
N PRO A 379 -11.06 -27.87 -15.02
CA PRO A 379 -10.78 -26.62 -14.33
C PRO A 379 -11.25 -26.71 -12.87
N VAL A 380 -10.51 -26.06 -11.96
CA VAL A 380 -10.81 -26.07 -10.52
C VAL A 380 -12.20 -25.48 -10.23
N LEU A 381 -12.64 -24.49 -11.02
CA LEU A 381 -13.94 -23.85 -10.91
C LEU A 381 -14.76 -24.03 -12.20
N PRO A 382 -16.09 -24.20 -12.10
CA PRO A 382 -16.99 -24.20 -13.25
C PRO A 382 -16.87 -22.90 -14.06
N THR A 383 -17.12 -22.99 -15.36
CA THR A 383 -17.06 -21.83 -16.25
C THR A 383 -17.98 -20.70 -15.78
N LEU A 384 -19.21 -21.00 -15.37
CA LEU A 384 -20.15 -20.02 -14.83
C LEU A 384 -19.61 -19.27 -13.62
N VAL A 385 -18.96 -19.99 -12.67
CA VAL A 385 -18.37 -19.35 -11.48
C VAL A 385 -17.20 -18.46 -11.87
N ARG A 386 -16.36 -18.86 -12.83
CA ARG A 386 -15.26 -18.03 -13.33
C ARG A 386 -15.78 -16.76 -14.02
N VAL A 387 -16.76 -16.90 -14.88
CA VAL A 387 -17.39 -15.74 -15.57
C VAL A 387 -18.09 -14.82 -14.58
N ALA A 388 -18.84 -15.37 -13.61
CA ALA A 388 -19.51 -14.58 -12.59
C ALA A 388 -18.49 -13.83 -11.68
N ALA A 389 -17.40 -14.47 -11.28
CA ALA A 389 -16.35 -13.81 -10.51
C ALA A 389 -15.64 -12.71 -11.33
N LEU A 390 -15.29 -13.00 -12.57
CA LEU A 390 -14.70 -12.03 -13.49
C LEU A 390 -15.60 -10.81 -13.68
N GLY A 391 -16.84 -11.01 -14.11
CA GLY A 391 -17.79 -9.94 -14.36
C GLY A 391 -18.18 -9.19 -13.10
N GLY A 392 -18.49 -9.92 -12.01
CA GLY A 392 -18.92 -9.32 -10.74
C GLY A 392 -17.83 -8.47 -10.09
N LEU A 393 -16.61 -8.98 -9.95
CA LEU A 393 -15.51 -8.20 -9.35
C LEU A 393 -15.08 -7.02 -10.23
N THR A 394 -15.08 -7.18 -11.56
CA THR A 394 -14.80 -6.07 -12.49
C THR A 394 -15.86 -4.97 -12.37
N ALA A 395 -17.15 -5.33 -12.34
CA ALA A 395 -18.25 -4.38 -12.18
C ALA A 395 -18.18 -3.65 -10.83
N LEU A 396 -17.88 -4.37 -9.73
CA LEU A 396 -17.70 -3.78 -8.41
C LEU A 396 -16.48 -2.85 -8.35
N ALA A 397 -15.38 -3.17 -9.02
CA ALA A 397 -14.24 -2.27 -9.15
C ALA A 397 -14.60 -1.00 -9.90
N GLY A 398 -15.39 -1.12 -10.98
CA GLY A 398 -15.92 0.04 -11.71
C GLY A 398 -16.85 0.90 -10.85
N LEU A 399 -17.74 0.27 -10.08
CA LEU A 399 -18.61 0.97 -9.12
C LEU A 399 -17.80 1.71 -8.05
N ALA A 400 -16.78 1.07 -7.45
CA ALA A 400 -15.93 1.69 -6.43
C ALA A 400 -15.36 3.02 -6.90
N ALA A 401 -14.90 3.08 -8.13
CA ALA A 401 -14.31 4.28 -8.70
C ALA A 401 -15.33 5.43 -8.93
N THR A 402 -16.63 5.12 -9.05
CA THR A 402 -17.67 6.16 -9.12
C THR A 402 -18.11 6.67 -7.74
N LEU A 403 -17.92 5.87 -6.69
CA LEU A 403 -18.32 6.23 -5.33
C LEU A 403 -17.34 7.20 -4.65
N HIS A 404 -16.07 7.16 -5.01
CA HIS A 404 -15.00 7.90 -4.32
C HIS A 404 -14.31 8.88 -5.25
N VAL A 405 -15.05 9.93 -5.64
CA VAL A 405 -14.53 11.01 -6.49
C VAL A 405 -14.00 12.13 -5.59
N PRO A 406 -12.73 12.54 -5.72
CA PRO A 406 -12.19 13.67 -4.96
C PRO A 406 -12.95 14.97 -5.25
N PRO A 407 -13.04 15.90 -4.27
CA PRO A 407 -13.61 17.22 -4.47
C PRO A 407 -12.88 17.97 -5.59
N THR A 408 -13.61 18.60 -6.49
CA THR A 408 -13.05 19.40 -7.60
C THR A 408 -13.40 20.87 -7.53
N ASN A 409 -14.45 21.19 -6.78
CA ASN A 409 -14.98 22.54 -6.74
C ASN A 409 -14.23 23.37 -5.69
N ALA A 410 -13.26 24.13 -6.16
CA ALA A 410 -12.79 25.28 -5.42
C ALA A 410 -13.85 26.40 -5.54
N ARG A 411 -14.07 27.17 -4.46
CA ARG A 411 -14.98 28.31 -4.51
C ARG A 411 -14.30 29.45 -5.25
N ALA A 412 -14.93 29.99 -6.27
CA ALA A 412 -14.59 31.31 -6.77
C ALA A 412 -14.92 32.31 -5.64
N ALA A 413 -13.90 32.87 -5.03
CA ALA A 413 -14.06 33.80 -3.91
C ALA A 413 -14.09 35.24 -4.45
N THR A 414 -14.84 36.13 -3.78
CA THR A 414 -14.46 37.53 -3.73
C THR A 414 -13.09 37.63 -3.06
N ALA A 415 -12.17 38.42 -3.60
CA ALA A 415 -10.79 38.51 -3.11
C ALA A 415 -10.73 38.69 -1.58
N PRO A 416 -10.25 37.70 -0.82
CA PRO A 416 -10.18 37.81 0.64
C PRO A 416 -9.07 38.79 1.04
N ALA A 417 -9.25 39.52 2.13
CA ALA A 417 -8.20 40.37 2.71
C ALA A 417 -7.11 39.51 3.41
N ALA A 418 -7.49 38.33 3.90
CA ALA A 418 -6.60 37.42 4.59
C ALA A 418 -6.93 35.94 4.25
N VAL A 419 -5.93 35.08 4.35
CA VAL A 419 -6.00 33.64 4.07
C VAL A 419 -5.50 32.88 5.30
N ARG A 420 -6.25 31.89 5.76
CA ARG A 420 -5.81 30.97 6.80
C ARG A 420 -4.97 29.87 6.19
N VAL A 421 -3.72 29.79 6.63
CA VAL A 421 -2.74 28.80 6.15
C VAL A 421 -2.45 27.80 7.26
N ALA A 422 -2.37 26.51 6.90
CA ALA A 422 -1.84 25.46 7.77
C ALA A 422 -0.66 24.75 7.09
N ALA A 423 0.38 24.43 7.86
CA ALA A 423 1.46 23.52 7.47
C ALA A 423 1.45 22.33 8.44
N TYR A 424 1.46 21.10 7.93
CA TYR A 424 1.35 19.92 8.78
C TYR A 424 2.00 18.67 8.15
N ASN A 425 2.97 18.11 8.86
CA ASN A 425 3.43 16.75 8.59
C ASN A 425 2.41 15.79 9.21
N ILE A 426 1.69 15.02 8.38
CA ILE A 426 0.57 14.17 8.81
C ILE A 426 0.97 12.72 9.10
N ARG A 427 2.27 12.39 9.02
CA ARG A 427 2.77 11.02 9.25
C ARG A 427 1.91 9.97 8.54
N MET A 428 1.66 10.15 7.26
CA MET A 428 0.80 9.30 6.41
C MET A 428 -0.63 9.07 6.98
N GLY A 429 -1.08 9.92 7.92
CA GLY A 429 -2.39 9.83 8.58
C GLY A 429 -2.42 8.97 9.85
N PHE A 430 -1.26 8.52 10.35
CA PHE A 430 -1.17 7.71 11.57
C PHE A 430 -0.83 8.55 12.79
N GLY A 431 -1.69 8.49 13.81
CA GLY A 431 -1.47 9.13 15.09
C GLY A 431 -0.34 8.51 15.92
N LEU A 432 -0.04 9.12 17.07
CA LEU A 432 0.96 8.63 18.03
C LEU A 432 0.67 7.21 18.54
N ASP A 433 -0.59 6.83 18.56
CA ASP A 433 -1.03 5.50 18.95
C ASP A 433 -1.01 4.47 17.79
N GLY A 434 -0.53 4.86 16.61
CA GLY A 434 -0.41 4.01 15.42
C GLY A 434 -1.74 3.67 14.74
N ARG A 435 -2.83 4.37 15.09
CA ARG A 435 -4.10 4.26 14.36
C ARG A 435 -4.12 5.19 13.16
N LEU A 436 -4.73 4.74 12.08
CA LEU A 436 -5.11 5.61 10.98
C LEU A 436 -6.33 6.44 11.42
N ASP A 437 -6.15 7.72 11.72
CA ASP A 437 -7.21 8.62 12.20
C ASP A 437 -7.23 9.94 11.40
N LEU A 438 -7.70 9.83 10.17
CA LEU A 438 -7.83 11.01 9.29
C LEU A 438 -8.92 11.98 9.74
N ASP A 439 -9.83 11.55 10.60
CA ASP A 439 -10.83 12.44 11.20
C ASP A 439 -10.17 13.36 12.25
N ALA A 440 -9.18 12.85 13.00
CA ALA A 440 -8.37 13.70 13.88
C ALA A 440 -7.56 14.71 13.08
N VAL A 441 -6.84 14.27 12.04
CA VAL A 441 -6.10 15.18 11.15
C VAL A 441 -7.00 16.25 10.54
N ALA A 442 -8.20 15.86 10.05
CA ALA A 442 -9.15 16.81 9.46
C ALA A 442 -9.67 17.83 10.47
N ARG A 443 -9.87 17.46 11.74
CA ARG A 443 -10.27 18.40 12.80
C ARG A 443 -9.22 19.48 13.05
N GLU A 444 -7.93 19.12 13.07
CA GLU A 444 -6.83 20.05 13.26
C GLU A 444 -6.71 21.06 12.10
N LEU A 445 -7.05 20.63 10.89
CA LEU A 445 -6.96 21.44 9.68
C LEU A 445 -8.26 22.21 9.36
N HIS A 446 -9.32 21.95 10.14
CA HIS A 446 -10.63 22.57 9.90
C HIS A 446 -10.56 24.10 9.98
N GLY A 447 -11.15 24.76 8.99
CA GLY A 447 -11.17 26.23 8.93
C GLY A 447 -10.00 26.85 8.19
N SER A 448 -8.97 26.06 7.81
CA SER A 448 -7.90 26.52 6.93
C SER A 448 -8.40 26.71 5.49
N ASP A 449 -7.86 27.69 4.79
CA ASP A 449 -8.16 27.98 3.39
C ASP A 449 -7.13 27.36 2.46
N VAL A 450 -5.87 27.31 2.90
CA VAL A 450 -4.73 26.70 2.22
C VAL A 450 -3.97 25.81 3.20
N ILE A 451 -3.68 24.58 2.79
CA ILE A 451 -3.04 23.57 3.63
C ILE A 451 -1.83 23.00 2.88
N LEU A 452 -0.68 23.03 3.53
CA LEU A 452 0.59 22.47 3.07
C LEU A 452 0.82 21.18 3.86
N LEU A 453 0.81 20.02 3.19
CA LEU A 453 0.97 18.73 3.82
C LEU A 453 2.29 18.09 3.47
N SER A 454 2.99 17.59 4.47
CA SER A 454 4.16 16.71 4.34
C SER A 454 3.81 15.27 4.73
N GLU A 455 4.59 14.32 4.25
CA GLU A 455 4.40 12.88 4.44
C GLU A 455 3.01 12.38 4.01
N VAL A 456 2.64 12.73 2.80
CA VAL A 456 1.37 12.33 2.21
C VAL A 456 1.52 11.00 1.49
N ASP A 457 0.68 10.03 1.84
CA ASP A 457 0.64 8.70 1.23
C ASP A 457 -0.55 8.54 0.28
N ARG A 458 -0.29 7.99 -0.90
CA ARG A 458 -1.26 7.69 -1.94
C ARG A 458 -1.22 6.22 -2.38
N GLY A 459 -0.89 5.32 -1.45
CA GLY A 459 -0.94 3.89 -1.70
C GLY A 459 0.34 3.12 -1.39
N TRP A 460 1.19 3.64 -0.54
CA TRP A 460 2.35 2.90 -0.06
C TRP A 460 1.90 1.62 0.66
N TRP A 461 2.34 0.48 0.16
CA TRP A 461 1.95 -0.79 0.75
C TRP A 461 2.43 -0.94 2.21
N LEU A 462 3.58 -0.37 2.54
CA LEU A 462 4.09 -0.33 3.92
C LEU A 462 3.10 0.33 4.90
N ASN A 463 2.33 1.32 4.42
CA ASN A 463 1.32 2.04 5.21
C ASN A 463 -0.10 1.46 5.04
N GLY A 464 -0.23 0.24 4.50
CA GLY A 464 -1.51 -0.42 4.28
C GLY A 464 -2.15 -0.15 2.92
N GLY A 465 -1.54 0.68 2.07
CA GLY A 465 -2.04 0.98 0.72
C GLY A 465 -3.25 1.93 0.70
N HIS A 466 -3.34 2.85 1.66
CA HIS A 466 -4.37 3.88 1.76
C HIS A 466 -4.06 5.07 0.84
N ASP A 467 -5.07 5.72 0.24
CA ASP A 467 -4.93 7.05 -0.38
C ASP A 467 -5.32 8.11 0.66
N THR A 468 -4.39 8.40 1.58
CA THR A 468 -4.66 9.31 2.71
C THR A 468 -4.99 10.72 2.23
N LEU A 469 -4.41 11.14 1.10
CA LEU A 469 -4.70 12.45 0.52
C LEU A 469 -6.14 12.54 0.00
N ALA A 470 -6.60 11.57 -0.79
CA ALA A 470 -7.96 11.58 -1.29
C ALA A 470 -8.99 11.47 -0.16
N LEU A 471 -8.70 10.66 0.87
CA LEU A 471 -9.53 10.53 2.06
C LEU A 471 -9.62 11.83 2.84
N LEU A 472 -8.49 12.52 3.08
CA LEU A 472 -8.44 13.79 3.81
C LEU A 472 -9.10 14.92 3.00
N ALA A 473 -8.82 15.00 1.70
CA ALA A 473 -9.44 15.95 0.78
C ALA A 473 -10.98 15.82 0.78
N GLY A 474 -11.47 14.57 0.79
CA GLY A 474 -12.91 14.27 0.92
C GLY A 474 -13.53 14.80 2.22
N ARG A 475 -12.83 14.59 3.36
CA ARG A 475 -13.27 15.07 4.69
C ARG A 475 -13.30 16.60 4.79
N LEU A 476 -12.30 17.25 4.20
CA LEU A 476 -12.18 18.72 4.20
C LEU A 476 -13.02 19.39 3.10
N GLY A 477 -13.50 18.63 2.10
CA GLY A 477 -14.20 19.17 0.93
C GLY A 477 -13.31 20.06 0.07
N MET A 478 -12.00 19.80 0.03
CA MET A 478 -11.00 20.65 -0.65
C MET A 478 -10.31 19.89 -1.78
N PRO A 479 -10.19 20.48 -2.98
CA PRO A 479 -9.32 19.95 -4.02
C PRO A 479 -7.85 20.06 -3.60
N TYR A 480 -6.99 19.27 -4.27
CA TYR A 480 -5.57 19.21 -3.95
C TYR A 480 -4.67 19.13 -5.19
N VAL A 481 -3.42 19.50 -4.98
CA VAL A 481 -2.29 19.24 -5.88
C VAL A 481 -1.26 18.41 -5.12
N PHE A 482 -0.78 17.33 -5.73
CA PHE A 482 0.20 16.42 -5.13
C PHE A 482 1.49 16.41 -5.92
N ALA A 483 2.62 16.34 -5.23
CA ALA A 483 3.93 16.13 -5.81
C ALA A 483 4.62 14.91 -5.19
N PRO A 484 5.00 13.91 -6.01
CA PRO A 484 5.74 12.77 -5.54
C PRO A 484 7.19 13.14 -5.20
N ALA A 485 7.73 12.56 -4.12
CA ALA A 485 9.15 12.64 -3.76
C ALA A 485 9.95 11.47 -4.42
N ALA A 486 10.57 10.59 -3.64
CA ALA A 486 11.32 9.46 -4.19
C ALA A 486 10.44 8.35 -4.77
N ASP A 487 9.24 8.18 -4.24
CA ASP A 487 8.25 7.18 -4.66
C ASP A 487 7.08 7.86 -5.39
N PRO A 488 6.53 7.28 -6.46
CA PRO A 488 5.41 7.87 -7.20
C PRO A 488 4.13 8.13 -6.37
N VAL A 489 4.01 7.50 -5.21
CA VAL A 489 2.80 7.55 -4.36
C VAL A 489 3.05 8.09 -2.96
N TRP A 490 4.26 8.62 -2.68
CA TRP A 490 4.59 9.26 -1.43
C TRP A 490 5.24 10.62 -1.68
N GLY A 491 4.83 11.67 -0.95
CA GLY A 491 5.34 13.03 -1.16
C GLY A 491 4.56 14.08 -0.37
N ASP A 492 4.36 15.25 -0.99
CA ASP A 492 3.73 16.40 -0.37
C ASP A 492 2.53 16.89 -1.17
N ALA A 493 1.64 17.66 -0.53
CA ALA A 493 0.45 18.16 -1.17
C ALA A 493 0.09 19.58 -0.72
N VAL A 494 -0.60 20.30 -1.60
CA VAL A 494 -1.30 21.54 -1.30
C VAL A 494 -2.80 21.30 -1.48
N LEU A 495 -3.59 21.51 -0.41
CA LEU A 495 -5.05 21.57 -0.50
C LEU A 495 -5.46 23.05 -0.46
N SER A 496 -6.48 23.42 -1.23
CA SER A 496 -6.93 24.81 -1.27
C SER A 496 -8.43 24.92 -1.51
N ARG A 497 -9.07 25.84 -0.81
CA ARG A 497 -10.45 26.28 -1.13
C ARG A 497 -10.50 27.13 -2.39
N PHE A 498 -9.36 27.71 -2.78
CA PHE A 498 -9.24 28.54 -3.97
C PHE A 498 -8.82 27.71 -5.18
N PRO A 499 -9.25 28.08 -6.40
CA PRO A 499 -8.84 27.39 -7.61
C PRO A 499 -7.33 27.45 -7.85
N ALA A 500 -6.71 26.32 -8.16
CA ALA A 500 -5.35 26.29 -8.65
C ALA A 500 -5.32 26.67 -10.15
N ARG A 501 -4.53 27.70 -10.50
CA ARG A 501 -4.32 28.18 -11.88
C ARG A 501 -3.16 27.47 -12.58
N SER A 502 -2.08 27.24 -11.83
CA SER A 502 -0.89 26.57 -12.32
C SER A 502 -0.21 25.80 -11.20
N GLY A 503 0.60 24.81 -11.55
CA GLY A 503 1.42 24.07 -10.63
C GLY A 503 2.75 23.68 -11.28
N GLN A 504 3.82 23.64 -10.51
CA GLN A 504 5.14 23.20 -10.92
C GLN A 504 5.80 22.43 -9.80
N THR A 505 6.45 21.32 -10.14
CA THR A 505 7.25 20.54 -9.20
C THR A 505 8.74 20.65 -9.56
N ARG A 506 9.59 20.69 -8.54
CA ARG A 506 11.03 20.59 -8.69
C ARG A 506 11.54 19.48 -7.76
N ARG A 507 12.15 18.46 -8.33
CA ARG A 507 12.93 17.51 -7.54
C ARG A 507 14.18 18.20 -7.03
N LEU A 508 14.47 18.05 -5.75
CA LEU A 508 15.64 18.63 -5.10
C LEU A 508 16.84 17.66 -5.17
N THR A 509 18.04 18.22 -5.06
CA THR A 509 19.27 17.43 -5.03
C THR A 509 19.35 16.64 -3.72
N ALA A 510 19.72 15.37 -3.82
CA ALA A 510 19.89 14.48 -2.68
C ALA A 510 21.23 13.75 -2.80
N HIS A 511 22.02 13.78 -1.72
CA HIS A 511 23.34 13.17 -1.63
C HIS A 511 23.32 11.94 -0.74
N GLY A 512 22.63 10.89 -1.18
CA GLY A 512 22.44 9.66 -0.40
C GLY A 512 21.21 9.69 0.50
N ALA A 513 20.35 10.69 0.36
CA ALA A 513 19.09 10.75 1.02
C ALA A 513 18.03 9.94 0.25
N PRO A 514 17.42 8.93 0.87
CA PRO A 514 16.63 7.92 0.15
C PRO A 514 15.22 8.37 -0.18
N THR A 515 14.56 9.11 0.71
CA THR A 515 13.17 9.55 0.53
C THR A 515 13.04 10.57 -0.60
N GLY A 516 14.15 11.18 -1.03
CA GLY A 516 14.13 12.31 -1.94
C GLY A 516 13.39 13.49 -1.31
N ALA A 517 13.61 14.66 -1.86
CA ALA A 517 12.87 15.85 -1.50
C ALA A 517 12.39 16.56 -2.76
N GLN A 518 11.35 17.35 -2.66
CA GLN A 518 10.79 18.09 -3.77
C GLN A 518 10.19 19.41 -3.28
N ALA A 519 10.03 20.38 -4.18
CA ALA A 519 9.26 21.58 -3.96
C ALA A 519 8.04 21.58 -4.90
N LEU A 520 6.86 21.80 -4.34
CA LEU A 520 5.60 21.91 -5.04
C LEU A 520 5.13 23.36 -5.04
N GLY A 521 5.24 24.06 -6.16
CA GLY A 521 4.66 25.38 -6.37
C GLY A 521 3.25 25.27 -6.94
N VAL A 522 2.31 26.02 -6.34
CA VAL A 522 0.91 26.13 -6.80
C VAL A 522 0.52 27.60 -6.81
N THR A 523 -0.04 28.09 -7.92
CA THR A 523 -0.63 29.43 -7.99
C THR A 523 -2.13 29.33 -7.77
N LEU A 524 -2.62 30.01 -6.75
CA LEU A 524 -4.03 30.05 -6.36
C LEU A 524 -4.69 31.34 -6.85
N ASP A 525 -5.94 31.22 -7.34
CA ASP A 525 -6.77 32.36 -7.72
C ASP A 525 -7.67 32.77 -6.54
N LEU A 526 -7.36 33.91 -5.94
CA LEU A 526 -8.11 34.49 -4.83
C LEU A 526 -9.18 35.50 -5.31
N GLY A 527 -9.88 35.20 -6.39
CA GLY A 527 -10.90 36.12 -6.93
C GLY A 527 -10.29 37.25 -7.75
N GLY A 528 -9.38 36.94 -8.66
CA GLY A 528 -8.66 37.86 -9.53
C GLY A 528 -7.32 38.35 -8.98
N ARG A 529 -6.95 37.96 -7.76
CA ARG A 529 -5.59 38.12 -7.20
C ARG A 529 -4.92 36.76 -7.12
N GLU A 530 -3.64 36.70 -7.44
CA GLU A 530 -2.89 35.44 -7.39
C GLU A 530 -2.03 35.35 -6.12
N LEU A 531 -2.01 34.17 -5.50
CA LEU A 531 -1.12 33.80 -4.42
C LEU A 531 -0.26 32.62 -4.87
N ALA A 532 1.04 32.77 -4.86
CA ALA A 532 1.96 31.64 -5.02
C ALA A 532 2.15 30.92 -3.67
N VAL A 533 2.06 29.60 -3.69
CA VAL A 533 2.26 28.75 -2.52
C VAL A 533 3.29 27.70 -2.87
N VAL A 534 4.27 27.47 -1.99
CA VAL A 534 5.27 26.41 -2.16
C VAL A 534 5.27 25.51 -0.95
N ALA A 535 4.94 24.24 -1.15
CA ALA A 535 5.03 23.18 -0.14
C ALA A 535 6.30 22.36 -0.36
N THR A 536 6.98 21.99 0.72
CA THR A 536 8.18 21.16 0.67
C THR A 536 8.39 20.42 1.98
N HIS A 537 9.11 19.29 1.91
CA HIS A 537 9.62 18.55 3.04
C HIS A 537 11.11 18.29 2.79
N LEU A 538 11.97 18.91 3.60
CA LEU A 538 13.42 18.77 3.46
C LEU A 538 13.91 17.50 4.15
N GLN A 539 15.05 17.01 3.70
CA GLN A 539 15.72 15.89 4.34
C GLN A 539 16.17 16.26 5.76
N PRO A 540 16.05 15.34 6.73
CA PRO A 540 16.56 15.61 8.08
C PRO A 540 18.10 15.68 8.10
N PRO A 541 18.71 16.47 9.03
CA PRO A 541 20.14 16.42 9.28
C PRO A 541 20.54 15.05 9.90
N PRO A 542 21.84 14.64 9.90
CA PRO A 542 22.99 15.46 9.55
C PRO A 542 23.35 15.40 8.07
N GLY A 543 24.11 16.38 7.61
CA GLY A 543 24.72 16.41 6.28
C GLY A 543 24.52 17.75 5.56
N ARG A 544 24.91 17.80 4.28
CA ARG A 544 24.78 19.01 3.47
C ARG A 544 23.42 19.12 2.77
N ASP A 545 22.71 18.02 2.63
CA ASP A 545 21.46 17.96 1.87
C ASP A 545 20.40 18.96 2.34
N PRO A 546 20.12 19.13 3.64
CA PRO A 546 19.12 20.11 4.09
C PRO A 546 19.48 21.55 3.66
N VAL A 547 20.76 21.94 3.72
CA VAL A 547 21.21 23.31 3.36
C VAL A 547 21.11 23.52 1.85
N GLU A 548 21.57 22.56 1.04
CA GLU A 548 21.49 22.64 -0.41
C GLU A 548 20.04 22.63 -0.89
N GLN A 549 19.21 21.77 -0.31
CA GLN A 549 17.78 21.70 -0.60
C GLN A 549 17.05 22.97 -0.19
N ALA A 550 17.33 23.55 0.99
CA ALA A 550 16.77 24.81 1.43
C ALA A 550 17.08 25.95 0.46
N ARG A 551 18.33 26.04 -0.01
CA ARG A 551 18.75 26.99 -1.05
C ARG A 551 17.98 26.77 -2.36
N GLU A 552 17.88 25.53 -2.81
CA GLU A 552 17.14 25.19 -4.02
C GLU A 552 15.66 25.52 -3.93
N VAL A 553 15.02 25.26 -2.78
CA VAL A 553 13.63 25.64 -2.52
C VAL A 553 13.46 27.14 -2.52
N ALA A 554 14.30 27.88 -1.80
CA ALA A 554 14.23 29.33 -1.72
C ALA A 554 14.38 29.97 -3.12
N GLU A 555 15.33 29.50 -3.93
CA GLU A 555 15.48 29.94 -5.31
C GLU A 555 14.28 29.55 -6.20
N PHE A 556 13.79 28.32 -6.08
CA PHE A 556 12.61 27.86 -6.81
C PHE A 556 11.39 28.70 -6.46
N ALA A 557 11.13 28.92 -5.17
CA ALA A 557 9.99 29.66 -4.67
C ALA A 557 9.98 31.11 -5.21
N ARG A 558 11.12 31.79 -5.17
CA ARG A 558 11.26 33.15 -5.72
C ARG A 558 11.00 33.20 -7.23
N ARG A 559 11.61 32.28 -7.98
CA ARG A 559 11.39 32.19 -9.44
C ARG A 559 9.95 31.86 -9.77
N TYR A 560 9.36 30.91 -9.06
CA TYR A 560 7.98 30.49 -9.26
C TYR A 560 7.00 31.62 -8.95
N ALA A 561 7.21 32.32 -7.84
CA ALA A 561 6.37 33.46 -7.45
C ALA A 561 6.39 34.58 -8.50
N ASN A 562 7.53 34.87 -9.13
CA ASN A 562 7.67 35.87 -10.17
C ASN A 562 6.99 37.21 -9.80
N GLY A 563 7.28 37.71 -8.58
CA GLY A 563 6.73 38.97 -8.07
C GLY A 563 5.32 38.87 -7.42
N ARG A 564 4.68 37.70 -7.46
CA ARG A 564 3.41 37.47 -6.75
C ARG A 564 3.65 37.37 -5.24
N PRO A 565 2.64 37.67 -4.42
CA PRO A 565 2.61 37.27 -3.01
C PRO A 565 2.92 35.79 -2.87
N LEU A 566 3.80 35.41 -1.93
CA LEU A 566 4.34 34.08 -1.80
C LEU A 566 4.26 33.57 -0.36
N VAL A 567 3.79 32.34 -0.20
CA VAL A 567 3.87 31.54 1.03
C VAL A 567 4.71 30.31 0.76
N VAL A 568 5.70 30.02 1.59
CA VAL A 568 6.54 28.81 1.53
C VAL A 568 6.45 28.11 2.88
N GLY A 569 6.21 26.81 2.91
CA GLY A 569 6.18 26.09 4.19
C GLY A 569 6.10 24.59 4.07
N GLY A 570 6.16 23.95 5.23
CA GLY A 570 6.15 22.49 5.41
C GLY A 570 7.07 22.08 6.55
N ASP A 571 7.38 20.79 6.61
CA ASP A 571 8.41 20.24 7.46
C ASP A 571 9.79 20.50 6.82
N LEU A 572 10.53 21.42 7.39
CA LEU A 572 11.84 21.82 6.84
C LEU A 572 13.01 21.12 7.53
N ASN A 573 12.73 20.26 8.53
CA ASN A 573 13.75 19.52 9.27
C ASN A 573 14.95 20.38 9.70
N THR A 574 14.69 21.65 10.06
CA THR A 574 15.70 22.65 10.46
C THR A 574 15.15 23.54 11.55
N GLU A 575 15.97 23.92 12.51
CA GLU A 575 15.59 24.90 13.55
C GLU A 575 15.94 26.34 13.12
N PRO A 576 15.37 27.38 13.76
CA PRO A 576 15.59 28.77 13.37
C PRO A 576 17.05 29.23 13.34
N ASP A 577 17.93 28.58 14.12
CA ASP A 577 19.36 28.92 14.22
C ASP A 577 20.24 28.10 13.26
N ASP A 578 19.64 27.18 12.49
CA ASP A 578 20.36 26.29 11.59
C ASP A 578 20.72 26.97 10.24
N PRO A 579 21.81 26.54 9.59
CA PRO A 579 22.20 27.09 8.28
C PRO A 579 21.13 26.90 7.20
N ALA A 580 20.34 25.83 7.20
CA ALA A 580 19.29 25.61 6.23
C ALA A 580 18.14 26.61 6.38
N PHE A 581 17.78 26.98 7.61
CA PHE A 581 16.82 28.05 7.84
C PHE A 581 17.29 29.40 7.30
N ALA A 582 18.58 29.72 7.46
CA ALA A 582 19.17 30.96 6.99
C ALA A 582 19.12 31.12 5.45
N GLU A 583 19.04 30.04 4.68
CA GLU A 583 18.90 30.10 3.22
C GLU A 583 17.56 30.74 2.80
N PHE A 584 16.48 30.50 3.55
CA PHE A 584 15.16 31.13 3.29
C PHE A 584 15.18 32.62 3.60
N THR A 585 15.69 33.03 4.76
CA THR A 585 15.77 34.43 5.17
C THR A 585 16.79 35.20 4.32
N GLY A 586 17.93 34.59 3.99
CA GLY A 586 18.93 35.13 3.07
C GLY A 586 18.41 35.34 1.64
N ALA A 587 17.41 34.57 1.23
CA ALA A 587 16.69 34.78 -0.02
C ALA A 587 15.65 35.92 0.05
N GLY A 588 15.50 36.61 1.18
CA GLY A 588 14.58 37.72 1.37
C GLY A 588 13.16 37.31 1.78
N LEU A 589 12.95 36.07 2.21
CA LEU A 589 11.68 35.62 2.79
C LEU A 589 11.61 36.02 4.27
N VAL A 590 10.42 36.33 4.74
CA VAL A 590 10.14 36.73 6.13
C VAL A 590 9.62 35.50 6.87
N ASP A 591 10.19 35.21 8.02
CA ASP A 591 9.71 34.17 8.91
C ASP A 591 8.37 34.58 9.54
N ALA A 592 7.30 33.91 9.11
CA ALA A 592 5.95 34.20 9.58
C ALA A 592 5.70 33.75 11.02
N LEU A 593 6.54 32.89 11.59
CA LEU A 593 6.36 32.30 12.92
C LEU A 593 7.15 33.01 14.02
N ALA A 594 8.08 33.90 13.66
CA ALA A 594 8.96 34.60 14.58
C ALA A 594 8.22 35.26 15.79
N PRO A 595 7.05 35.93 15.62
CA PRO A 595 6.36 36.58 16.73
C PRO A 595 5.78 35.61 17.77
N ALA A 596 5.61 34.33 17.44
CA ALA A 596 5.00 33.31 18.31
C ALA A 596 6.02 32.44 19.03
N ARG A 597 7.32 32.64 18.82
CA ARG A 597 8.36 31.84 19.51
C ARG A 597 8.39 32.07 21.01
N PRO A 598 8.66 30.99 21.78
CA PRO A 598 9.00 29.63 21.33
C PRO A 598 7.79 28.84 20.84
N LEU A 599 7.85 28.35 19.58
CA LEU A 599 6.80 27.56 18.92
C LEU A 599 7.38 26.20 18.55
N ARG A 600 7.29 25.24 19.44
CA ARG A 600 7.83 23.90 19.22
C ARG A 600 6.80 23.00 18.55
N THR A 601 7.20 22.24 17.52
CA THR A 601 6.30 21.44 16.68
C THR A 601 6.57 19.92 16.73
N SER A 602 7.76 19.49 17.10
CA SER A 602 8.16 18.08 17.10
C SER A 602 9.01 17.72 18.34
N PRO A 603 8.92 16.46 18.85
CA PRO A 603 7.84 15.50 18.61
C PRO A 603 6.53 15.95 19.28
N ALA A 604 5.37 15.53 18.77
CA ALA A 604 4.07 16.05 19.21
C ALA A 604 3.72 15.73 20.67
N ASP A 605 4.18 14.58 21.21
CA ASP A 605 3.96 14.17 22.59
C ASP A 605 4.81 14.98 23.60
N ASP A 606 6.03 15.39 23.21
CA ASP A 606 6.94 16.20 24.01
C ASP A 606 7.72 17.20 23.14
N PRO A 607 7.07 18.27 22.64
CA PRO A 607 7.69 19.19 21.67
C PRO A 607 8.92 19.89 22.20
N ARG A 608 10.06 19.68 21.52
CA ARG A 608 11.37 20.20 21.86
C ARG A 608 11.95 21.09 20.78
N THR A 609 11.65 20.80 19.51
CA THR A 609 12.19 21.47 18.33
C THR A 609 11.11 22.17 17.53
N GLN A 610 11.47 23.20 16.78
CA GLN A 610 10.62 23.84 15.78
C GLN A 610 11.20 23.51 14.41
N ILE A 611 10.63 22.53 13.71
CA ILE A 611 11.10 22.07 12.40
C ILE A 611 10.04 22.27 11.30
N ASP A 612 8.81 22.57 11.68
CA ASP A 612 7.74 22.98 10.77
C ASP A 612 7.71 24.49 10.67
N HIS A 613 7.80 25.04 9.45
CA HIS A 613 7.96 26.46 9.20
C HIS A 613 7.01 26.98 8.13
N VAL A 614 6.70 28.29 8.23
CA VAL A 614 6.05 29.06 7.17
C VAL A 614 6.80 30.37 6.99
N PHE A 615 7.22 30.63 5.76
CA PHE A 615 7.82 31.89 5.32
C PHE A 615 6.87 32.61 4.38
N VAL A 616 6.94 33.92 4.35
CA VAL A 616 6.14 34.75 3.45
C VAL A 616 7.03 35.75 2.70
N SER A 617 6.58 36.22 1.53
CA SER A 617 7.26 37.32 0.86
C SER A 617 7.06 38.64 1.61
N PRO A 618 8.01 39.61 1.48
CA PRO A 618 7.82 40.94 2.03
C PRO A 618 6.49 41.57 1.56
N GLY A 619 5.81 42.27 2.48
CA GLY A 619 4.50 42.89 2.24
C GLY A 619 3.31 42.04 2.67
N LEU A 620 3.52 40.74 2.94
CA LEU A 620 2.55 39.91 3.65
C LEU A 620 2.78 40.01 5.15
N THR A 621 1.69 40.01 5.94
CA THR A 621 1.78 39.99 7.40
C THR A 621 1.12 38.73 7.95
N ALA A 622 1.77 38.14 8.96
CA ALA A 622 1.28 36.94 9.63
C ALA A 622 0.71 37.29 11.02
N ALA A 623 -0.42 36.71 11.36
CA ALA A 623 -1.07 36.83 12.65
C ALA A 623 -1.67 35.51 13.11
N GLU A 624 -2.09 35.43 14.36
CA GLU A 624 -2.79 34.27 14.95
C GLU A 624 -2.00 32.96 14.82
N VAL A 625 -0.68 33.06 14.90
CA VAL A 625 0.22 31.86 14.78
C VAL A 625 0.01 30.94 15.97
N ARG A 626 -0.26 29.66 15.68
CA ARG A 626 -0.50 28.63 16.69
C ARG A 626 0.09 27.27 16.25
N ALA A 627 0.44 26.45 17.25
CA ALA A 627 0.75 25.03 17.10
C ALA A 627 -0.06 24.25 18.15
N PRO A 628 -1.35 23.90 17.85
CA PRO A 628 -2.21 23.22 18.83
C PRO A 628 -1.68 21.82 19.15
N ARG A 629 -1.81 21.44 20.43
CA ARG A 629 -1.43 20.11 20.92
C ARG A 629 -2.39 19.05 20.40
N THR A 630 -1.87 18.03 19.76
CA THR A 630 -2.62 16.91 19.21
C THR A 630 -1.77 15.64 19.18
N GLY A 631 -2.42 14.48 19.17
CA GLY A 631 -1.78 13.19 18.93
C GLY A 631 -2.09 12.63 17.54
N ALA A 632 -2.63 13.45 16.63
CA ALA A 632 -3.02 13.01 15.30
C ALA A 632 -1.84 12.76 14.35
N SER A 633 -0.64 13.21 14.72
CA SER A 633 0.65 12.97 14.07
C SER A 633 1.75 13.04 15.14
N ASP A 634 3.00 12.74 14.78
CA ASP A 634 4.19 12.99 15.59
C ASP A 634 4.72 14.43 15.45
N HIS A 635 4.08 15.24 14.59
CA HIS A 635 4.23 16.69 14.52
C HIS A 635 2.99 17.40 15.02
N LEU A 636 3.14 18.68 15.42
CA LEU A 636 2.03 19.58 15.66
C LEU A 636 1.74 20.42 14.40
N PRO A 637 0.47 20.62 14.03
CA PRO A 637 0.14 21.50 12.91
C PRO A 637 0.51 22.97 13.26
N VAL A 638 1.07 23.68 12.30
CA VAL A 638 1.28 25.11 12.38
C VAL A 638 0.18 25.81 11.61
N THR A 639 -0.55 26.71 12.29
CA THR A 639 -1.64 27.49 11.69
C THR A 639 -1.43 28.98 11.86
N LEU A 640 -1.77 29.77 10.86
CA LEU A 640 -1.64 31.23 10.89
C LEU A 640 -2.62 31.90 9.91
N THR A 641 -2.86 33.19 10.12
CA THR A 641 -3.60 34.05 9.20
C THR A 641 -2.62 34.95 8.47
N VAL A 642 -2.59 34.86 7.13
CA VAL A 642 -1.75 35.71 6.26
C VAL A 642 -2.62 36.79 5.64
N THR A 643 -2.32 38.08 5.95
CA THR A 643 -2.98 39.24 5.35
C THR A 643 -2.28 39.60 4.05
N LEU A 644 -3.07 39.79 3.02
CA LEU A 644 -2.61 40.18 1.68
C LEU A 644 -2.57 41.71 1.53
N PRO A 645 -1.57 42.27 0.83
CA PRO A 645 -1.45 43.73 0.64
C PRO A 645 -2.59 44.33 -0.16
#